data_cbe8a1277e02f98f972b47fca8dad9e5
#
_entry.id   cbe8a1277e02f98f972b47fca8dad9e5
#
_cell.length_a   1.000
_cell.length_b   1.000
_cell.length_c   1.000
_cell.angle_alpha   90.00
_cell.angle_beta   90.00
_cell.angle_gamma   90.00
#
_symmetry.space_group_name_H-M   'P 1'
#
loop_
_entity.id
_entity.type
_entity.pdbx_description
1 polymer ?
#
loop_
_entity_poly.entity_id
_entity_poly.type
_entity_poly.pdbx_seq_one_letter_code
_entity_poly.pdbx_strand_id
1 'polypeptide(L)'
;MSLPSSNAPISQPGRGAGDSGVNAASPAVDHAHPEHAPASGHGQFALLGQRRFAPFFWVQFLGAGNDNLFKFAFTVLVTYQTGAASGLDPKLVVNLIAALFILPFLLFSATSGQLADKYDKRRLIGFVKSLEIAIMALAFYGFVGPNVPVLLACTFLMGVHSTLFGPVKYAYLPQHLSERELTGGNGLVEMGTFVAILLGNVAGGLLIAIPGEGPRWVALGCVAVAVLGRALAYFVPVSPAVDPQLRINWNPFTETWANLKLARENLVVFRSLLGISWMWFLGAIFLTQFPSLSKDVLHGNEQVASALLVVFSVGIAIGSLLCETLSRRHVEIGLVPLGAIGMTVFAVDLYFASSAVPGAAGVPGGGNYSVGQFLSVAAHWRVIADLALLALFAGLYSVPMYALIQSRAQASHRARIIAANNILNALFMIASSVLAGALLSAGFTLPQLFLITGLINAVVGAYIFLLVPEYLLRFVAWIVSRLLYRFKVRGDDAIPVAGAAVLVCNHVSFVDALLLMAASPRPVRFVMDHRIFAMPVLGTLFRLAKAIPIAPQKESPEVYAAAFVAASQVLREGDLLAIFPEGGITRDGTLGEFRGGLAKILQNAAAEGLQVPVIPMALQNLWGSFFSRVDGAAMSRPFRRGMWSRVGLNVGVSMSAAEVTPQGLRTRVADLLAETIPSVPPAGDSA
;
A
#
# COMPACT_ATOMS: atom_id res chain seq x y z
N MET A 1 52.47 30.26 -25.74
CA MET A 1 52.74 30.26 -27.21
C MET A 1 51.43 30.14 -27.93
N SER A 2 50.88 31.27 -28.27
CA SER A 2 50.44 31.78 -29.58
C SER A 2 49.37 30.98 -30.32
N LEU A 3 48.18 31.56 -30.30
CA LEU A 3 47.13 31.46 -31.31
C LEU A 3 47.69 31.91 -32.72
N PRO A 4 47.04 31.62 -33.86
CA PRO A 4 46.13 32.62 -34.32
C PRO A 4 44.81 32.19 -34.94
N SER A 5 43.90 33.16 -34.87
CA SER A 5 42.62 33.42 -35.52
C SER A 5 42.68 33.54 -37.04
N SER A 6 41.54 33.28 -37.79
CA SER A 6 41.14 34.13 -38.89
C SER A 6 39.68 33.97 -39.28
N ASN A 7 39.07 35.13 -39.48
CA ASN A 7 37.71 35.49 -39.81
C ASN A 7 37.23 35.16 -41.25
N ALA A 8 35.96 34.90 -41.42
CA ALA A 8 34.87 35.40 -42.31
C ALA A 8 35.21 35.87 -43.75
N PRO A 9 34.28 36.13 -44.72
CA PRO A 9 32.87 36.49 -44.57
C PRO A 9 31.87 36.01 -45.70
N ILE A 10 30.58 36.15 -45.40
CA ILE A 10 29.39 36.65 -46.17
C ILE A 10 29.33 36.48 -47.69
N SER A 11 28.20 35.85 -48.20
CA SER A 11 27.39 36.39 -49.29
C SER A 11 26.01 35.72 -49.42
N GLN A 12 24.94 36.49 -49.28
CA GLN A 12 23.64 36.33 -49.98
C GLN A 12 23.72 37.20 -51.27
N PRO A 13 22.82 37.12 -52.29
CA PRO A 13 21.39 36.79 -52.25
C PRO A 13 20.87 36.04 -53.52
N GLY A 14 19.59 35.67 -53.53
CA GLY A 14 18.86 35.27 -54.74
C GLY A 14 17.43 34.85 -54.51
N ARG A 15 16.46 35.76 -54.75
CA ARG A 15 15.02 35.51 -54.81
C ARG A 15 14.66 34.68 -56.03
N GLY A 16 13.72 33.76 -55.90
CA GLY A 16 12.98 33.14 -56.99
C GLY A 16 11.70 32.48 -56.46
N ALA A 17 10.56 33.00 -56.93
CA ALA A 17 9.20 32.58 -56.57
C ALA A 17 8.82 31.26 -57.24
N GLY A 18 7.85 30.54 -56.62
CA GLY A 18 7.04 29.54 -57.32
C GLY A 18 6.60 28.36 -56.52
N ASP A 19 5.48 28.47 -55.91
CA ASP A 19 4.28 27.61 -55.97
C ASP A 19 4.24 26.21 -55.31
N SER A 20 3.18 26.08 -54.55
CA SER A 20 2.31 24.94 -54.27
C SER A 20 2.86 23.66 -53.64
N GLY A 21 2.34 23.43 -52.48
CA GLY A 21 1.74 22.17 -52.23
C GLY A 21 2.31 21.25 -51.13
N VAL A 22 1.46 21.00 -50.19
CA VAL A 22 1.39 19.82 -49.32
C VAL A 22 2.28 19.83 -48.07
N ASN A 23 1.75 20.43 -47.01
CA ASN A 23 2.08 20.12 -45.64
C ASN A 23 1.78 18.64 -45.36
N ALA A 24 2.81 17.79 -45.39
CA ALA A 24 2.75 16.48 -44.76
C ALA A 24 3.00 16.69 -43.25
N ALA A 25 1.93 16.93 -42.49
CA ALA A 25 1.93 16.76 -41.04
C ALA A 25 2.22 15.30 -40.74
N SER A 26 3.32 15.03 -40.06
CA SER A 26 3.56 13.74 -39.39
C SER A 26 2.36 13.44 -38.50
N PRO A 27 1.76 12.21 -38.57
CA PRO A 27 0.69 11.88 -37.67
C PRO A 27 1.28 11.80 -36.25
N ALA A 28 0.81 12.71 -35.38
CA ALA A 28 0.92 12.52 -33.95
C ALA A 28 0.28 11.16 -33.64
N VAL A 29 1.07 10.22 -33.18
CA VAL A 29 0.57 8.95 -32.66
C VAL A 29 -0.21 9.30 -31.39
N ASP A 30 -1.49 9.49 -31.58
CA ASP A 30 -2.48 9.61 -30.52
C ASP A 30 -2.49 8.27 -29.78
N HIS A 31 -1.77 8.18 -28.67
CA HIS A 31 -1.90 7.08 -27.73
C HIS A 31 -3.26 7.24 -27.05
N ALA A 32 -4.32 6.87 -27.78
CA ALA A 32 -5.62 6.66 -27.22
C ALA A 32 -5.47 5.62 -26.09
N HIS A 33 -5.37 6.10 -24.84
CA HIS A 33 -5.67 5.27 -23.70
C HIS A 33 -7.08 4.70 -23.93
N PRO A 34 -7.29 3.39 -23.86
CA PRO A 34 -8.64 2.85 -23.96
C PRO A 34 -9.47 3.57 -22.89
N GLU A 35 -10.54 4.25 -23.34
CA GLU A 35 -11.54 4.82 -22.45
C GLU A 35 -11.98 3.71 -21.49
N HIS A 36 -11.51 3.79 -20.26
CA HIS A 36 -11.96 2.89 -19.21
C HIS A 36 -13.42 3.21 -18.96
N ALA A 37 -14.28 2.22 -19.18
CA ALA A 37 -15.69 2.30 -18.82
C ALA A 37 -15.85 2.91 -17.44
N PRO A 38 -16.90 3.74 -17.20
CA PRO A 38 -17.09 4.43 -15.94
C PRO A 38 -17.02 3.42 -14.80
N ALA A 39 -16.25 3.72 -13.75
CA ALA A 39 -16.06 2.87 -12.61
C ALA A 39 -17.43 2.52 -12.02
N SER A 40 -17.88 1.29 -12.22
CA SER A 40 -19.10 0.77 -11.61
C SER A 40 -18.95 0.93 -10.09
N GLY A 41 -19.99 1.43 -9.41
CA GLY A 41 -20.00 1.66 -7.96
C GLY A 41 -19.83 0.41 -7.09
N HIS A 42 -19.32 -0.69 -7.62
CA HIS A 42 -19.14 -1.99 -6.99
C HIS A 42 -17.78 -2.08 -6.26
N GLY A 43 -17.78 -2.67 -5.05
CA GLY A 43 -16.56 -2.89 -4.27
C GLY A 43 -15.55 -3.84 -4.96
N GLN A 44 -14.33 -3.96 -4.37
CA GLN A 44 -13.21 -4.76 -4.92
C GLN A 44 -13.60 -6.19 -5.32
N PHE A 45 -14.54 -6.83 -4.62
CA PHE A 45 -14.99 -8.19 -4.94
C PHE A 45 -15.65 -8.31 -6.33
N ALA A 46 -16.18 -7.22 -6.89
CA ALA A 46 -16.70 -7.22 -8.24
C ALA A 46 -15.61 -7.50 -9.30
N LEU A 47 -14.34 -7.24 -9.00
CA LEU A 47 -13.21 -7.58 -9.86
C LEU A 47 -13.10 -9.09 -10.10
N LEU A 48 -13.49 -9.92 -9.11
CA LEU A 48 -13.47 -11.38 -9.22
C LEU A 48 -14.47 -11.92 -10.25
N GLY A 49 -15.47 -11.13 -10.65
CA GLY A 49 -16.41 -11.44 -11.75
C GLY A 49 -15.96 -10.88 -13.11
N GLN A 50 -14.90 -10.08 -13.17
CA GLN A 50 -14.51 -9.40 -14.40
C GLN A 50 -13.43 -10.17 -15.16
N ARG A 51 -13.63 -10.34 -16.49
CA ARG A 51 -12.70 -11.07 -17.35
C ARG A 51 -11.27 -10.51 -17.37
N ARG A 52 -11.11 -9.19 -17.11
CA ARG A 52 -9.79 -8.53 -17.06
C ARG A 52 -8.99 -8.87 -15.79
N PHE A 53 -9.63 -9.37 -14.71
CA PHE A 53 -8.97 -9.64 -13.42
C PHE A 53 -9.13 -11.09 -12.95
N ALA A 54 -10.32 -11.69 -13.03
CA ALA A 54 -10.62 -13.00 -12.44
C ALA A 54 -9.68 -14.13 -12.90
N PRO A 55 -9.40 -14.34 -14.21
CA PRO A 55 -8.50 -15.40 -14.65
C PRO A 55 -7.09 -15.23 -14.08
N PHE A 56 -6.58 -13.99 -14.07
CA PHE A 56 -5.29 -13.66 -13.50
C PHE A 56 -5.24 -13.93 -11.99
N PHE A 57 -6.29 -13.53 -11.25
CA PHE A 57 -6.40 -13.78 -9.80
C PHE A 57 -6.31 -15.28 -9.49
N TRP A 58 -7.08 -16.10 -10.18
CA TRP A 58 -7.08 -17.55 -9.96
C TRP A 58 -5.77 -18.22 -10.37
N VAL A 59 -5.12 -17.75 -11.43
CA VAL A 59 -3.79 -18.25 -11.85
C VAL A 59 -2.75 -18.00 -10.76
N GLN A 60 -2.71 -16.79 -10.18
CA GLN A 60 -1.78 -16.47 -9.10
C GLN A 60 -2.12 -17.20 -7.80
N PHE A 61 -3.41 -17.35 -7.48
CA PHE A 61 -3.90 -18.06 -6.32
C PHE A 61 -3.48 -19.53 -6.34
N LEU A 62 -3.75 -20.22 -7.45
CA LEU A 62 -3.37 -21.63 -7.64
C LEU A 62 -1.85 -21.81 -7.61
N GLY A 63 -1.09 -20.89 -8.20
CA GLY A 63 0.37 -20.94 -8.15
C GLY A 63 0.92 -20.86 -6.75
N ALA A 64 0.47 -19.86 -5.96
CA ALA A 64 0.87 -19.71 -4.57
C ALA A 64 0.44 -20.92 -3.70
N GLY A 65 -0.76 -21.47 -3.96
CA GLY A 65 -1.25 -22.69 -3.31
C GLY A 65 -0.37 -23.92 -3.63
N ASN A 66 -0.02 -24.11 -4.90
CA ASN A 66 0.80 -25.21 -5.35
C ASN A 66 2.22 -25.18 -4.79
N ASP A 67 2.86 -23.99 -4.77
CA ASP A 67 4.18 -23.77 -4.15
C ASP A 67 4.19 -24.24 -2.69
N ASN A 68 3.13 -23.95 -1.94
CA ASN A 68 3.06 -24.26 -0.53
C ASN A 68 2.59 -25.71 -0.26
N LEU A 69 1.69 -26.24 -1.08
CA LEU A 69 1.33 -27.66 -1.04
C LEU A 69 2.57 -28.53 -1.26
N PHE A 70 3.36 -28.25 -2.29
CA PHE A 70 4.60 -28.98 -2.58
C PHE A 70 5.62 -28.85 -1.43
N LYS A 71 5.95 -27.62 -1.02
CA LYS A 71 6.98 -27.39 0.01
C LYS A 71 6.62 -27.99 1.35
N PHE A 72 5.37 -27.84 1.79
CA PHE A 72 4.93 -28.36 3.07
C PHE A 72 4.93 -29.88 3.08
N ALA A 73 4.36 -30.53 2.05
CA ALA A 73 4.36 -31.96 1.92
C ALA A 73 5.78 -32.54 1.85
N PHE A 74 6.69 -31.89 1.13
CA PHE A 74 8.10 -32.29 1.05
C PHE A 74 8.80 -32.17 2.41
N THR A 75 8.55 -31.09 3.15
CA THR A 75 9.07 -30.92 4.52
C THR A 75 8.59 -32.04 5.45
N VAL A 76 7.30 -32.36 5.41
CA VAL A 76 6.72 -33.47 6.21
C VAL A 76 7.32 -34.81 5.79
N LEU A 77 7.43 -35.09 4.49
CA LEU A 77 8.04 -36.31 3.95
C LEU A 77 9.45 -36.53 4.51
N VAL A 78 10.30 -35.50 4.45
CA VAL A 78 11.68 -35.59 4.95
C VAL A 78 11.73 -35.74 6.47
N THR A 79 10.90 -35.01 7.19
CA THR A 79 10.94 -35.01 8.67
C THR A 79 10.49 -36.32 9.27
N TYR A 80 9.44 -36.94 8.68
CA TYR A 80 8.78 -38.10 9.31
C TYR A 80 8.92 -39.42 8.56
N GLN A 81 9.17 -39.41 7.23
CA GLN A 81 9.10 -40.64 6.45
C GLN A 81 10.44 -41.09 5.83
N THR A 82 11.31 -40.15 5.43
CA THR A 82 12.55 -40.51 4.69
C THR A 82 13.85 -40.13 5.39
N GLY A 83 13.78 -39.44 6.53
CA GLY A 83 14.94 -38.86 7.19
C GLY A 83 16.06 -39.86 7.50
N ALA A 84 15.75 -41.10 7.93
CA ALA A 84 16.73 -42.15 8.21
C ALA A 84 17.23 -42.86 6.94
N ALA A 85 16.41 -42.93 5.89
CA ALA A 85 16.73 -43.67 4.66
C ALA A 85 17.54 -42.84 3.63
N SER A 86 17.47 -41.51 3.71
CA SER A 86 18.16 -40.63 2.76
C SER A 86 19.65 -40.37 3.07
N GLY A 87 20.14 -40.77 4.25
CA GLY A 87 21.50 -40.51 4.72
C GLY A 87 21.78 -39.02 5.00
N LEU A 88 20.79 -38.12 4.89
CA LEU A 88 20.88 -36.69 5.14
C LEU A 88 20.16 -36.33 6.45
N ASP A 89 20.73 -35.38 7.22
CA ASP A 89 20.05 -34.82 8.38
C ASP A 89 18.75 -34.12 7.96
N PRO A 90 17.57 -34.52 8.46
CA PRO A 90 16.29 -33.87 8.14
C PRO A 90 16.30 -32.36 8.38
N LYS A 91 16.93 -31.89 9.43
CA LYS A 91 17.07 -30.45 9.73
C LYS A 91 17.82 -29.70 8.64
N LEU A 92 18.89 -30.31 8.10
CA LEU A 92 19.65 -29.73 7.00
C LEU A 92 18.77 -29.64 5.74
N VAL A 93 18.02 -30.69 5.40
CA VAL A 93 17.17 -30.71 4.22
C VAL A 93 16.05 -29.67 4.32
N VAL A 94 15.41 -29.52 5.48
CA VAL A 94 14.37 -28.49 5.71
C VAL A 94 14.94 -27.08 5.49
N ASN A 95 16.14 -26.80 5.99
CA ASN A 95 16.81 -25.51 5.76
C ASN A 95 17.18 -25.33 4.27
N LEU A 96 17.60 -26.38 3.57
CA LEU A 96 17.88 -26.35 2.13
C LEU A 96 16.61 -26.10 1.32
N ILE A 97 15.45 -26.64 1.70
CA ILE A 97 14.16 -26.35 1.05
C ILE A 97 13.89 -24.83 1.07
N ALA A 98 14.03 -24.18 2.22
CA ALA A 98 13.83 -22.75 2.35
C ALA A 98 14.87 -21.94 1.53
N ALA A 99 16.16 -22.29 1.64
CA ALA A 99 17.23 -21.60 0.95
C ALA A 99 17.14 -21.72 -0.58
N LEU A 100 16.91 -22.95 -1.08
CA LEU A 100 16.79 -23.22 -2.52
C LEU A 100 15.57 -22.56 -3.14
N PHE A 101 14.48 -22.39 -2.40
CA PHE A 101 13.31 -21.65 -2.90
C PHE A 101 13.57 -20.14 -3.01
N ILE A 102 14.33 -19.56 -2.07
CA ILE A 102 14.62 -18.11 -2.05
C ILE A 102 15.76 -17.74 -2.99
N LEU A 103 16.74 -18.60 -3.18
CA LEU A 103 17.93 -18.32 -3.99
C LEU A 103 17.63 -17.81 -5.41
N PRO A 104 16.67 -18.37 -6.17
CA PRO A 104 16.29 -17.86 -7.49
C PRO A 104 15.82 -16.40 -7.49
N PHE A 105 15.20 -15.91 -6.41
CA PHE A 105 14.79 -14.51 -6.32
C PHE A 105 15.96 -13.55 -6.34
N LEU A 106 17.11 -13.94 -5.78
CA LEU A 106 18.34 -13.16 -5.88
C LEU A 106 18.99 -13.24 -7.26
N LEU A 107 18.98 -14.43 -7.87
CA LEU A 107 19.73 -14.69 -9.10
C LEU A 107 18.97 -14.26 -10.36
N PHE A 108 17.64 -14.44 -10.40
CA PHE A 108 16.88 -14.35 -11.65
C PHE A 108 15.82 -13.24 -11.65
N SER A 109 15.54 -12.54 -10.52
CA SER A 109 14.52 -11.48 -10.52
C SER A 109 14.85 -10.35 -11.50
N ALA A 110 16.11 -9.95 -11.58
CA ALA A 110 16.53 -8.88 -12.48
C ALA A 110 16.25 -9.24 -13.95
N THR A 111 16.57 -10.46 -14.35
CA THR A 111 16.26 -11.00 -15.69
C THR A 111 14.76 -11.13 -15.89
N SER A 112 14.01 -11.60 -14.89
CA SER A 112 12.56 -11.72 -14.92
C SER A 112 11.86 -10.38 -15.17
N GLY A 113 12.34 -9.30 -14.54
CA GLY A 113 11.83 -7.93 -14.76
C GLY A 113 11.99 -7.49 -16.21
N GLN A 114 13.17 -7.73 -16.82
CA GLN A 114 13.40 -7.43 -18.23
C GLN A 114 12.48 -8.23 -19.16
N LEU A 115 12.30 -9.53 -18.88
CA LEU A 115 11.40 -10.38 -19.66
C LEU A 115 9.95 -9.87 -19.57
N ALA A 116 9.50 -9.42 -18.39
CA ALA A 116 8.15 -8.90 -18.19
C ALA A 116 7.90 -7.54 -18.86
N ASP A 117 8.94 -6.70 -19.05
CA ASP A 117 8.83 -5.45 -19.81
C ASP A 117 8.92 -5.72 -21.33
N LYS A 118 9.74 -6.70 -21.77
CA LYS A 118 9.99 -7.00 -23.18
C LYS A 118 8.88 -7.80 -23.86
N TYR A 119 8.24 -8.72 -23.14
CA TYR A 119 7.27 -9.66 -23.74
C TYR A 119 5.84 -9.38 -23.25
N ASP A 120 4.85 -9.81 -24.06
CA ASP A 120 3.44 -9.84 -23.64
C ASP A 120 3.26 -10.69 -22.37
N LYS A 121 2.64 -10.11 -21.36
CA LYS A 121 2.51 -10.74 -20.02
C LYS A 121 1.63 -11.99 -20.05
N ARG A 122 0.59 -12.05 -20.92
CA ARG A 122 -0.22 -13.26 -21.10
C ARG A 122 0.64 -14.43 -21.60
N ARG A 123 1.55 -14.16 -22.57
CA ARG A 123 2.46 -15.19 -23.08
C ARG A 123 3.42 -15.67 -22.00
N LEU A 124 3.97 -14.74 -21.20
CA LEU A 124 4.85 -15.09 -20.09
C LEU A 124 4.10 -15.90 -19.02
N ILE A 125 2.89 -15.51 -18.65
CA ILE A 125 2.04 -16.25 -17.70
C ILE A 125 1.81 -17.68 -18.25
N GLY A 126 1.47 -17.81 -19.52
CA GLY A 126 1.29 -19.11 -20.16
C GLY A 126 2.56 -19.98 -20.14
N PHE A 127 3.73 -19.39 -20.43
CA PHE A 127 5.02 -20.06 -20.36
C PHE A 127 5.34 -20.53 -18.93
N VAL A 128 5.23 -19.61 -17.94
CA VAL A 128 5.51 -19.90 -16.53
C VAL A 128 4.59 -21.02 -16.01
N LYS A 129 3.31 -21.02 -16.39
CA LYS A 129 2.37 -22.09 -16.01
C LYS A 129 2.64 -23.42 -16.73
N SER A 130 3.20 -23.40 -17.93
CA SER A 130 3.67 -24.63 -18.59
C SER A 130 4.94 -25.18 -17.93
N LEU A 131 5.85 -24.31 -17.51
CA LEU A 131 7.02 -24.66 -16.71
C LEU A 131 6.61 -25.32 -15.39
N GLU A 132 5.59 -24.79 -14.70
CA GLU A 132 5.05 -25.37 -13.47
C GLU A 132 4.59 -26.82 -13.68
N ILE A 133 3.90 -27.12 -14.79
CA ILE A 133 3.50 -28.50 -15.11
C ILE A 133 4.73 -29.41 -15.26
N ALA A 134 5.77 -28.95 -15.95
CA ALA A 134 7.00 -29.74 -16.15
C ALA A 134 7.70 -30.00 -14.81
N ILE A 135 7.76 -28.99 -13.92
CA ILE A 135 8.35 -29.14 -12.58
C ILE A 135 7.53 -30.10 -11.73
N MET A 136 6.19 -30.00 -11.77
CA MET A 136 5.32 -30.90 -11.00
C MET A 136 5.35 -32.34 -11.54
N ALA A 137 5.52 -32.54 -12.84
CA ALA A 137 5.76 -33.87 -13.42
C ALA A 137 7.09 -34.48 -12.94
N LEU A 138 8.16 -33.67 -12.82
CA LEU A 138 9.41 -34.11 -12.22
C LEU A 138 9.24 -34.38 -10.71
N ALA A 139 8.49 -33.53 -10.02
CA ALA A 139 8.17 -33.73 -8.58
C ALA A 139 7.34 -35.01 -8.35
N PHE A 140 6.47 -35.37 -9.29
CA PHE A 140 5.73 -36.63 -9.23
C PHE A 140 6.70 -37.82 -9.15
N TYR A 141 7.71 -37.87 -10.00
CA TYR A 141 8.76 -38.89 -9.94
C TYR A 141 9.49 -38.86 -8.58
N GLY A 142 9.82 -37.66 -8.09
CA GLY A 142 10.51 -37.49 -6.79
C GLY A 142 9.68 -37.93 -5.58
N PHE A 143 8.36 -37.76 -5.60
CA PHE A 143 7.48 -38.20 -4.51
C PHE A 143 7.17 -39.70 -4.56
N VAL A 144 6.89 -40.24 -5.74
CA VAL A 144 6.51 -41.68 -5.89
C VAL A 144 7.70 -42.62 -5.59
N GLY A 145 8.90 -42.25 -6.02
CA GLY A 145 10.12 -42.95 -5.65
C GLY A 145 10.97 -42.09 -4.73
N PRO A 146 10.68 -41.97 -3.43
CA PRO A 146 11.17 -40.93 -2.53
C PRO A 146 12.63 -40.50 -2.79
N ASN A 147 12.80 -39.55 -3.73
CA ASN A 147 14.10 -39.07 -4.19
C ASN A 147 14.33 -37.62 -3.74
N VAL A 148 14.95 -37.47 -2.56
CA VAL A 148 15.21 -36.17 -1.94
C VAL A 148 16.00 -35.20 -2.85
N PRO A 149 17.08 -35.61 -3.53
CA PRO A 149 17.79 -34.76 -4.51
C PRO A 149 16.90 -34.19 -5.61
N VAL A 150 16.00 -35.01 -6.19
CA VAL A 150 15.07 -34.56 -7.24
C VAL A 150 14.07 -33.54 -6.65
N LEU A 151 13.54 -33.78 -5.44
CA LEU A 151 12.63 -32.86 -4.79
C LEU A 151 13.31 -31.53 -4.41
N LEU A 152 14.58 -31.54 -4.00
CA LEU A 152 15.38 -30.33 -3.80
C LEU A 152 15.58 -29.56 -5.13
N ALA A 153 15.88 -30.26 -6.23
CA ALA A 153 15.96 -29.64 -7.56
C ALA A 153 14.60 -29.03 -7.96
N CYS A 154 13.50 -29.73 -7.72
CA CYS A 154 12.15 -29.19 -7.93
C CYS A 154 11.88 -27.95 -7.08
N THR A 155 12.35 -27.91 -5.82
CA THR A 155 12.24 -26.74 -4.97
C THR A 155 12.94 -25.52 -5.53
N PHE A 156 14.17 -25.68 -6.05
CA PHE A 156 14.90 -24.62 -6.75
C PHE A 156 14.15 -24.16 -8.02
N LEU A 157 13.68 -25.09 -8.84
CA LEU A 157 12.93 -24.79 -10.05
C LEU A 157 11.60 -24.10 -9.77
N MET A 158 10.91 -24.44 -8.68
CA MET A 158 9.73 -23.72 -8.21
C MET A 158 10.07 -22.30 -7.76
N GLY A 159 11.20 -22.10 -7.12
CA GLY A 159 11.74 -20.76 -6.87
C GLY A 159 11.98 -19.98 -8.15
N VAL A 160 12.52 -20.60 -9.22
CA VAL A 160 12.68 -19.97 -10.54
C VAL A 160 11.32 -19.60 -11.13
N HIS A 161 10.33 -20.54 -11.11
CA HIS A 161 8.96 -20.33 -11.54
C HIS A 161 8.34 -19.10 -10.85
N SER A 162 8.40 -19.05 -9.53
CA SER A 162 7.82 -17.96 -8.73
C SER A 162 8.55 -16.63 -8.95
N THR A 163 9.87 -16.66 -9.17
CA THR A 163 10.69 -15.50 -9.53
C THR A 163 10.29 -14.94 -10.91
N LEU A 164 10.04 -15.77 -11.90
CA LEU A 164 9.57 -15.35 -13.23
C LEU A 164 8.16 -14.74 -13.17
N PHE A 165 7.31 -15.24 -12.30
CA PHE A 165 5.93 -14.75 -12.14
C PHE A 165 5.83 -13.45 -11.39
N GLY A 166 6.69 -13.17 -10.39
CA GLY A 166 6.61 -12.03 -9.49
C GLY A 166 6.50 -10.67 -10.19
N PRO A 167 7.46 -10.25 -11.05
CA PRO A 167 7.37 -9.00 -11.79
C PRO A 167 6.16 -8.92 -12.72
N VAL A 168 5.77 -10.03 -13.35
CA VAL A 168 4.57 -10.10 -14.19
C VAL A 168 3.32 -9.83 -13.36
N LYS A 169 3.21 -10.45 -12.17
CA LYS A 169 2.07 -10.33 -11.25
C LYS A 169 1.72 -8.87 -10.97
N TYR A 170 2.68 -8.10 -10.52
CA TYR A 170 2.43 -6.71 -10.11
C TYR A 170 2.46 -5.69 -11.26
N ALA A 171 3.14 -6.00 -12.39
CA ALA A 171 3.10 -5.17 -13.58
C ALA A 171 1.84 -5.37 -14.43
N TYR A 172 1.11 -6.48 -14.26
CA TYR A 172 -0.16 -6.77 -14.92
C TYR A 172 -1.28 -5.83 -14.42
N LEU A 173 -1.36 -5.62 -13.11
CA LEU A 173 -2.47 -4.90 -12.47
C LEU A 173 -2.70 -3.50 -13.07
N PRO A 174 -1.70 -2.61 -13.18
CA PRO A 174 -1.91 -1.26 -13.70
C PRO A 174 -2.15 -1.19 -15.22
N GLN A 175 -2.04 -2.32 -15.95
CA GLN A 175 -2.45 -2.39 -17.36
C GLN A 175 -3.95 -2.72 -17.50
N HIS A 176 -4.58 -3.27 -16.46
CA HIS A 176 -5.96 -3.76 -16.50
C HIS A 176 -6.89 -3.13 -15.48
N LEU A 177 -6.34 -2.42 -14.50
CA LEU A 177 -7.07 -1.73 -13.45
C LEU A 177 -6.84 -0.22 -13.53
N SER A 178 -7.89 0.55 -13.27
CA SER A 178 -7.78 2.01 -13.07
C SER A 178 -7.05 2.32 -11.76
N GLU A 179 -6.57 3.54 -11.60
CA GLU A 179 -5.92 4.00 -10.36
C GLU A 179 -6.82 3.83 -9.14
N ARG A 180 -8.13 4.01 -9.30
CA ARG A 180 -9.14 3.81 -8.23
C ARG A 180 -9.31 2.34 -7.81
N GLU A 181 -8.99 1.40 -8.69
CA GLU A 181 -9.13 -0.04 -8.47
C GLU A 181 -7.81 -0.68 -7.99
N LEU A 182 -6.67 0.01 -8.14
CA LEU A 182 -5.36 -0.56 -7.81
C LEU A 182 -5.25 -0.99 -6.35
N THR A 183 -5.76 -0.19 -5.41
CA THR A 183 -5.71 -0.54 -3.97
C THR A 183 -6.54 -1.79 -3.70
N GLY A 184 -7.77 -1.86 -4.21
CA GLY A 184 -8.63 -3.04 -4.06
C GLY A 184 -8.08 -4.27 -4.77
N GLY A 185 -7.53 -4.10 -6.00
CA GLY A 185 -6.89 -5.17 -6.75
C GLY A 185 -5.66 -5.75 -6.04
N ASN A 186 -4.78 -4.92 -5.50
CA ASN A 186 -3.65 -5.37 -4.68
C ASN A 186 -4.12 -6.03 -3.39
N GLY A 187 -5.15 -5.49 -2.72
CA GLY A 187 -5.74 -6.09 -1.53
C GLY A 187 -6.26 -7.51 -1.80
N LEU A 188 -6.96 -7.73 -2.90
CA LEU A 188 -7.40 -9.06 -3.32
C LEU A 188 -6.23 -10.00 -3.64
N VAL A 189 -5.21 -9.51 -4.34
CA VAL A 189 -4.03 -10.31 -4.69
C VAL A 189 -3.25 -10.74 -3.45
N GLU A 190 -3.05 -9.84 -2.48
CA GLU A 190 -2.39 -10.17 -1.21
C GLU A 190 -3.25 -11.13 -0.38
N MET A 191 -4.52 -10.83 -0.19
CA MET A 191 -5.47 -11.74 0.48
C MET A 191 -5.43 -13.13 -0.17
N GLY A 192 -5.57 -13.19 -1.50
CA GLY A 192 -5.52 -14.43 -2.26
C GLY A 192 -4.22 -15.19 -2.08
N THR A 193 -3.08 -14.49 -2.02
CA THR A 193 -1.76 -15.11 -1.79
C THR A 193 -1.71 -15.79 -0.41
N PHE A 194 -2.08 -15.08 0.67
CA PHE A 194 -2.02 -15.66 2.02
C PHE A 194 -3.05 -16.76 2.25
N VAL A 195 -4.25 -16.63 1.69
CA VAL A 195 -5.25 -17.71 1.72
C VAL A 195 -4.77 -18.93 0.93
N ALA A 196 -4.15 -18.73 -0.22
CA ALA A 196 -3.58 -19.82 -1.02
C ALA A 196 -2.41 -20.53 -0.31
N ILE A 197 -1.53 -19.78 0.36
CA ILE A 197 -0.46 -20.34 1.21
C ILE A 197 -1.05 -21.23 2.28
N LEU A 198 -2.06 -20.75 3.00
CA LEU A 198 -2.74 -21.49 4.06
C LEU A 198 -3.37 -22.77 3.52
N LEU A 199 -4.18 -22.67 2.46
CA LEU A 199 -4.86 -23.83 1.87
C LEU A 199 -3.87 -24.82 1.27
N GLY A 200 -2.78 -24.34 0.66
CA GLY A 200 -1.70 -25.18 0.15
C GLY A 200 -1.01 -25.98 1.25
N ASN A 201 -0.67 -25.34 2.36
CA ASN A 201 -0.06 -26.01 3.52
C ASN A 201 -1.00 -27.07 4.13
N VAL A 202 -2.28 -26.72 4.33
CA VAL A 202 -3.29 -27.64 4.86
C VAL A 202 -3.48 -28.84 3.90
N ALA A 203 -3.64 -28.58 2.61
CA ALA A 203 -3.80 -29.66 1.61
C ALA A 203 -2.55 -30.55 1.55
N GLY A 204 -1.35 -29.96 1.57
CA GLY A 204 -0.09 -30.70 1.59
C GLY A 204 0.02 -31.61 2.82
N GLY A 205 -0.36 -31.11 4.00
CA GLY A 205 -0.38 -31.88 5.24
C GLY A 205 -1.39 -33.02 5.23
N LEU A 206 -2.60 -32.76 4.76
CA LEU A 206 -3.65 -33.78 4.68
C LEU A 206 -3.32 -34.89 3.66
N LEU A 207 -2.83 -34.49 2.48
CA LEU A 207 -2.50 -35.45 1.44
C LEU A 207 -1.31 -36.34 1.81
N ILE A 208 -0.24 -35.75 2.38
CA ILE A 208 0.96 -36.54 2.75
C ILE A 208 0.69 -37.50 3.93
N ALA A 209 -0.31 -37.18 4.75
CA ALA A 209 -0.69 -38.02 5.91
C ALA A 209 -1.52 -39.25 5.52
N ILE A 210 -1.94 -39.43 4.27
CA ILE A 210 -2.69 -40.60 3.81
C ILE A 210 -1.79 -41.85 3.91
N PRO A 211 -2.17 -42.86 4.67
CA PRO A 211 -1.32 -44.03 4.94
C PRO A 211 -0.95 -44.79 3.63
N GLY A 212 0.35 -45.01 3.43
CA GLY A 212 0.89 -45.77 2.29
C GLY A 212 0.88 -45.07 0.93
N GLU A 213 -0.06 -44.13 0.70
CA GLU A 213 -0.28 -43.49 -0.60
C GLU A 213 -0.05 -41.97 -0.56
N GLY A 214 0.30 -41.38 0.59
CA GLY A 214 0.43 -39.94 0.79
C GLY A 214 1.30 -39.24 -0.25
N PRO A 215 2.53 -39.67 -0.50
CA PRO A 215 3.41 -39.05 -1.51
C PRO A 215 2.80 -39.04 -2.91
N ARG A 216 2.08 -40.11 -3.30
CA ARG A 216 1.40 -40.22 -4.60
C ARG A 216 0.25 -39.23 -4.73
N TRP A 217 -0.57 -39.06 -3.67
CA TRP A 217 -1.67 -38.10 -3.67
C TRP A 217 -1.18 -36.66 -3.70
N VAL A 218 -0.09 -36.34 -2.99
CA VAL A 218 0.59 -35.05 -3.09
C VAL A 218 1.04 -34.78 -4.52
N ALA A 219 1.72 -35.73 -5.14
CA ALA A 219 2.22 -35.61 -6.52
C ALA A 219 1.09 -35.36 -7.50
N LEU A 220 -0.01 -36.15 -7.43
CA LEU A 220 -1.20 -35.96 -8.25
C LEU A 220 -1.86 -34.59 -8.01
N GLY A 221 -1.98 -34.17 -6.75
CA GLY A 221 -2.53 -32.87 -6.35
C GLY A 221 -1.74 -31.72 -6.94
N CYS A 222 -0.41 -31.75 -6.85
CA CYS A 222 0.47 -30.72 -7.42
C CYS A 222 0.32 -30.62 -8.94
N VAL A 223 0.31 -31.77 -9.66
CA VAL A 223 0.10 -31.80 -11.10
C VAL A 223 -1.29 -31.27 -11.47
N ALA A 224 -2.33 -31.69 -10.76
CA ALA A 224 -3.71 -31.25 -11.02
C ALA A 224 -3.85 -29.72 -10.88
N VAL A 225 -3.28 -29.15 -9.80
CA VAL A 225 -3.28 -27.69 -9.59
C VAL A 225 -2.50 -26.96 -10.68
N ALA A 226 -1.34 -27.48 -11.08
CA ALA A 226 -0.54 -26.90 -12.17
C ALA A 226 -1.29 -26.91 -13.52
N VAL A 227 -1.95 -28.03 -13.85
CA VAL A 227 -2.76 -28.15 -15.08
C VAL A 227 -3.95 -27.19 -15.04
N LEU A 228 -4.66 -27.11 -13.92
CA LEU A 228 -5.77 -26.17 -13.74
C LEU A 228 -5.29 -24.71 -13.88
N GLY A 229 -4.16 -24.36 -13.23
CA GLY A 229 -3.54 -23.04 -13.35
C GLY A 229 -3.18 -22.70 -14.80
N ARG A 230 -2.66 -23.67 -15.57
CA ARG A 230 -2.35 -23.49 -17.00
C ARG A 230 -3.62 -23.33 -17.85
N ALA A 231 -4.66 -24.07 -17.56
CA ALA A 231 -5.94 -23.94 -18.25
C ALA A 231 -6.55 -22.55 -18.03
N LEU A 232 -6.54 -22.05 -16.80
CA LEU A 232 -7.00 -20.69 -16.48
C LEU A 232 -6.14 -19.59 -17.10
N ALA A 233 -4.84 -19.81 -17.25
CA ALA A 233 -3.94 -18.87 -17.91
C ALA A 233 -4.32 -18.59 -19.37
N TYR A 234 -5.04 -19.50 -20.02
CA TYR A 234 -5.55 -19.30 -21.38
C TYR A 234 -6.57 -18.15 -21.47
N PHE A 235 -7.32 -17.92 -20.41
CA PHE A 235 -8.36 -16.86 -20.32
C PHE A 235 -7.81 -15.51 -19.89
N VAL A 236 -6.55 -15.41 -19.49
CA VAL A 236 -5.92 -14.13 -19.14
C VAL A 236 -5.88 -13.23 -20.38
N PRO A 237 -6.33 -11.97 -20.29
CA PRO A 237 -6.30 -11.02 -21.40
C PRO A 237 -4.89 -10.73 -21.92
N VAL A 238 -4.81 -10.28 -23.16
CA VAL A 238 -3.57 -9.79 -23.76
C VAL A 238 -3.07 -8.59 -22.98
N SER A 239 -1.79 -8.58 -22.68
CA SER A 239 -1.10 -7.51 -21.93
C SER A 239 0.18 -7.15 -22.67
N PRO A 240 0.10 -6.18 -23.61
CA PRO A 240 1.20 -5.87 -24.52
C PRO A 240 2.52 -5.59 -23.80
N ALA A 241 3.61 -5.92 -24.46
CA ALA A 241 4.95 -5.55 -24.03
C ALA A 241 5.07 -4.04 -23.93
N VAL A 242 5.74 -3.57 -22.89
CA VAL A 242 5.93 -2.13 -22.64
C VAL A 242 7.16 -1.62 -23.37
N ASP A 243 8.21 -2.46 -23.46
CA ASP A 243 9.46 -2.16 -24.18
C ASP A 243 9.89 -3.36 -25.04
N PRO A 244 9.28 -3.54 -26.23
CA PRO A 244 9.60 -4.68 -27.13
C PRO A 244 11.04 -4.66 -27.63
N GLN A 245 11.70 -3.47 -27.66
CA GLN A 245 13.05 -3.30 -28.17
C GLN A 245 14.14 -3.48 -27.09
N LEU A 246 13.75 -3.75 -25.85
CA LEU A 246 14.67 -3.92 -24.74
C LEU A 246 15.73 -5.01 -25.05
N ARG A 247 16.98 -4.66 -24.94
CA ARG A 247 18.08 -5.62 -24.99
C ARG A 247 18.27 -6.25 -23.62
N ILE A 248 18.11 -7.57 -23.53
CA ILE A 248 18.23 -8.30 -22.27
C ILE A 248 19.70 -8.36 -21.84
N ASN A 249 19.99 -7.88 -20.66
CA ASN A 249 21.25 -8.08 -19.98
C ASN A 249 21.17 -9.36 -19.14
N TRP A 250 21.92 -10.38 -19.52
CA TRP A 250 21.91 -11.68 -18.85
C TRP A 250 22.78 -11.73 -17.59
N ASN A 251 23.58 -10.68 -17.30
CA ASN A 251 24.37 -10.63 -16.08
C ASN A 251 23.47 -10.17 -14.91
N PRO A 252 23.17 -11.06 -13.93
CA PRO A 252 22.24 -10.75 -12.84
C PRO A 252 22.75 -9.64 -11.93
N PHE A 253 24.05 -9.50 -11.74
CA PHE A 253 24.62 -8.51 -10.83
C PHE A 253 24.54 -7.10 -11.40
N THR A 254 24.97 -6.93 -12.65
CA THR A 254 24.92 -5.61 -13.32
C THR A 254 23.48 -5.16 -13.53
N GLU A 255 22.58 -6.08 -13.85
CA GLU A 255 21.16 -5.77 -14.03
C GLU A 255 20.46 -5.47 -12.69
N THR A 256 20.78 -6.19 -11.62
CA THR A 256 20.30 -5.85 -10.26
C THR A 256 20.69 -4.42 -9.90
N TRP A 257 21.94 -4.05 -10.15
CA TRP A 257 22.39 -2.69 -9.88
C TRP A 257 21.68 -1.65 -10.74
N ALA A 258 21.47 -1.94 -12.03
CA ALA A 258 20.70 -1.08 -12.93
C ALA A 258 19.25 -0.89 -12.46
N ASN A 259 18.58 -1.96 -12.04
CA ASN A 259 17.20 -1.91 -11.55
C ASN A 259 17.09 -1.13 -10.23
N LEU A 260 18.05 -1.27 -9.33
CA LEU A 260 18.11 -0.46 -8.10
C LEU A 260 18.36 1.02 -8.40
N LYS A 261 19.19 1.32 -9.43
CA LYS A 261 19.41 2.71 -9.88
C LYS A 261 18.14 3.31 -10.46
N LEU A 262 17.43 2.59 -11.33
CA LEU A 262 16.13 2.99 -11.86
C LEU A 262 15.10 3.27 -10.75
N ALA A 263 15.04 2.40 -9.74
CA ALA A 263 14.14 2.61 -8.60
C ALA A 263 14.49 3.88 -7.80
N ARG A 264 15.77 4.25 -7.71
CA ARG A 264 16.25 5.46 -7.01
C ARG A 264 15.95 6.76 -7.74
N GLU A 265 15.66 6.74 -9.04
CA GLU A 265 15.25 7.93 -9.79
C GLU A 265 13.97 8.53 -9.21
N ASN A 266 13.08 7.68 -8.66
CA ASN A 266 11.93 8.14 -7.89
C ASN A 266 12.08 7.72 -6.42
N LEU A 267 12.43 8.68 -5.58
CA LEU A 267 12.72 8.43 -4.16
C LEU A 267 11.49 7.86 -3.41
N VAL A 268 10.27 8.23 -3.81
CA VAL A 268 9.03 7.69 -3.22
C VAL A 268 8.90 6.21 -3.54
N VAL A 269 9.16 5.82 -4.78
CA VAL A 269 9.17 4.41 -5.21
C VAL A 269 10.24 3.63 -4.46
N PHE A 270 11.48 4.14 -4.42
CA PHE A 270 12.57 3.45 -3.74
C PHE A 270 12.30 3.24 -2.24
N ARG A 271 11.78 4.25 -1.54
CA ARG A 271 11.38 4.13 -0.13
C ARG A 271 10.24 3.13 0.07
N SER A 272 9.31 3.05 -0.87
CA SER A 272 8.22 2.05 -0.84
C SER A 272 8.77 0.63 -1.01
N LEU A 273 9.78 0.41 -1.88
CA LEU A 273 10.45 -0.88 -2.00
C LEU A 273 11.09 -1.29 -0.67
N LEU A 274 11.84 -0.38 -0.03
CA LEU A 274 12.46 -0.65 1.27
C LEU A 274 11.40 -0.94 2.35
N GLY A 275 10.29 -0.21 2.35
CA GLY A 275 9.18 -0.44 3.27
C GLY A 275 8.54 -1.81 3.11
N ILE A 276 8.26 -2.24 1.87
CA ILE A 276 7.75 -3.59 1.59
C ILE A 276 8.75 -4.65 2.05
N SER A 277 10.02 -4.47 1.73
CA SER A 277 11.07 -5.40 2.13
C SER A 277 11.22 -5.49 3.64
N TRP A 278 11.01 -4.37 4.35
CA TRP A 278 10.95 -4.35 5.81
C TRP A 278 9.78 -5.18 6.36
N MET A 279 8.60 -5.11 5.75
CA MET A 279 7.47 -5.95 6.13
C MET A 279 7.79 -7.44 5.94
N TRP A 280 8.47 -7.81 4.84
CA TRP A 280 8.91 -9.18 4.62
C TRP A 280 9.99 -9.64 5.63
N PHE A 281 10.87 -8.74 6.08
CA PHE A 281 11.81 -9.01 7.17
C PHE A 281 11.07 -9.41 8.45
N LEU A 282 10.09 -8.60 8.85
CA LEU A 282 9.23 -8.88 10.02
C LEU A 282 8.47 -10.20 9.85
N GLY A 283 7.74 -10.32 8.73
CA GLY A 283 6.94 -11.51 8.43
C GLY A 283 7.74 -12.80 8.47
N ALA A 284 8.97 -12.78 7.95
CA ALA A 284 9.85 -13.94 7.97
C ALA A 284 10.24 -14.35 9.40
N ILE A 285 10.55 -13.40 10.30
CA ILE A 285 10.82 -13.72 11.71
C ILE A 285 9.62 -14.42 12.33
N PHE A 286 8.43 -13.84 12.24
CA PHE A 286 7.24 -14.41 12.89
C PHE A 286 6.87 -15.77 12.31
N LEU A 287 6.79 -15.90 10.98
CA LEU A 287 6.38 -17.13 10.31
C LEU A 287 7.33 -18.31 10.59
N THR A 288 8.63 -18.05 10.63
CA THR A 288 9.61 -19.11 10.88
C THR A 288 9.64 -19.58 12.34
N GLN A 289 9.19 -18.72 13.27
CA GLN A 289 9.22 -19.04 14.70
C GLN A 289 7.91 -19.61 15.26
N PHE A 290 6.83 -19.72 14.47
CA PHE A 290 5.55 -20.28 14.97
C PHE A 290 5.65 -21.69 15.53
N PRO A 291 6.41 -22.65 14.93
CA PRO A 291 6.57 -23.98 15.53
C PRO A 291 7.25 -23.91 16.90
N SER A 292 8.32 -23.14 17.03
CA SER A 292 9.03 -22.97 18.30
C SER A 292 8.22 -22.18 19.31
N LEU A 293 7.51 -21.14 18.89
CA LEU A 293 6.58 -20.40 19.76
C LEU A 293 5.51 -21.32 20.33
N SER A 294 4.88 -22.14 19.49
CA SER A 294 3.87 -23.10 19.91
C SER A 294 4.44 -24.08 20.93
N LYS A 295 5.56 -24.72 20.61
CA LYS A 295 6.12 -25.81 21.42
C LYS A 295 6.77 -25.29 22.71
N ASP A 296 7.67 -24.30 22.58
CA ASP A 296 8.62 -23.95 23.65
C ASP A 296 8.06 -22.88 24.60
N VAL A 297 7.10 -22.07 24.12
CA VAL A 297 6.52 -20.94 24.89
C VAL A 297 5.07 -21.18 25.26
N LEU A 298 4.26 -21.65 24.30
CA LEU A 298 2.81 -21.83 24.49
C LEU A 298 2.45 -23.24 24.90
N HIS A 299 3.42 -24.19 24.93
CA HIS A 299 3.24 -25.60 25.23
C HIS A 299 2.15 -26.27 24.39
N GLY A 300 1.96 -25.81 23.13
CA GLY A 300 1.02 -26.34 22.16
C GLY A 300 1.64 -27.44 21.28
N ASN A 301 0.81 -28.32 20.75
CA ASN A 301 1.21 -29.32 19.76
C ASN A 301 1.35 -28.70 18.34
N GLU A 302 1.65 -29.52 17.32
CA GLU A 302 1.82 -29.10 15.94
C GLU A 302 0.54 -28.46 15.35
N GLN A 303 -0.63 -28.88 15.84
CA GLN A 303 -1.91 -28.31 15.42
C GLN A 303 -2.09 -26.87 15.93
N VAL A 304 -1.57 -26.54 17.13
CA VAL A 304 -1.53 -25.16 17.65
C VAL A 304 -0.62 -24.30 16.79
N ALA A 305 0.57 -24.79 16.40
CA ALA A 305 1.45 -24.06 15.48
C ALA A 305 0.74 -23.77 14.13
N SER A 306 0.01 -24.74 13.62
CA SER A 306 -0.81 -24.55 12.40
C SER A 306 -1.94 -23.55 12.61
N ALA A 307 -2.60 -23.55 13.78
CA ALA A 307 -3.63 -22.58 14.13
C ALA A 307 -3.08 -21.14 14.21
N LEU A 308 -1.88 -20.94 14.74
CA LEU A 308 -1.20 -19.63 14.73
C LEU A 308 -0.94 -19.14 13.30
N LEU A 309 -0.52 -20.01 12.39
CA LEU A 309 -0.35 -19.69 10.97
C LEU A 309 -1.70 -19.30 10.33
N VAL A 310 -2.79 -20.01 10.66
CA VAL A 310 -4.15 -19.64 10.21
C VAL A 310 -4.51 -18.25 10.69
N VAL A 311 -4.37 -17.95 11.98
CA VAL A 311 -4.67 -16.65 12.59
C VAL A 311 -3.89 -15.53 11.88
N PHE A 312 -2.60 -15.73 11.68
CA PHE A 312 -1.74 -14.75 11.01
C PHE A 312 -2.15 -14.53 9.55
N SER A 313 -2.39 -15.60 8.79
CA SER A 313 -2.79 -15.51 7.38
C SER A 313 -4.15 -14.83 7.21
N VAL A 314 -5.12 -15.15 8.09
CA VAL A 314 -6.44 -14.49 8.12
C VAL A 314 -6.31 -13.02 8.50
N GLY A 315 -5.45 -12.69 9.46
CA GLY A 315 -5.16 -11.31 9.84
C GLY A 315 -4.67 -10.48 8.65
N ILE A 316 -3.64 -10.95 7.92
CA ILE A 316 -3.14 -10.26 6.72
C ILE A 316 -4.24 -10.14 5.66
N ALA A 317 -5.00 -11.20 5.42
CA ALA A 317 -6.09 -11.19 4.44
C ALA A 317 -7.13 -10.12 4.76
N ILE A 318 -7.57 -10.03 6.01
CA ILE A 318 -8.52 -9.00 6.47
C ILE A 318 -7.90 -7.60 6.33
N GLY A 319 -6.66 -7.39 6.79
CA GLY A 319 -5.96 -6.12 6.68
C GLY A 319 -5.83 -5.64 5.23
N SER A 320 -5.49 -6.55 4.33
CA SER A 320 -5.36 -6.27 2.89
C SER A 320 -6.69 -5.85 2.27
N LEU A 321 -7.80 -6.52 2.63
CA LEU A 321 -9.13 -6.19 2.15
C LEU A 321 -9.67 -4.86 2.72
N LEU A 322 -9.33 -4.53 3.96
CA LEU A 322 -9.73 -3.27 4.59
C LEU A 322 -9.10 -2.05 3.91
N CYS A 323 -7.98 -2.20 3.19
CA CYS A 323 -7.31 -1.09 2.53
C CYS A 323 -8.23 -0.34 1.56
N GLU A 324 -9.03 -1.02 0.73
CA GLU A 324 -9.95 -0.34 -0.21
C GLU A 324 -11.00 0.50 0.54
N THR A 325 -11.59 -0.08 1.59
CA THR A 325 -12.62 0.59 2.38
C THR A 325 -12.09 1.82 3.09
N LEU A 326 -10.90 1.68 3.72
CA LEU A 326 -10.27 2.76 4.47
C LEU A 326 -9.66 3.84 3.56
N SER A 327 -9.22 3.47 2.36
CA SER A 327 -8.60 4.37 1.37
C SER A 327 -9.61 5.06 0.46
N ARG A 328 -10.88 4.71 0.52
CA ARG A 328 -11.92 5.25 -0.38
C ARG A 328 -11.56 5.10 -1.87
N ARG A 329 -10.95 3.99 -2.24
CA ARG A 329 -10.50 3.71 -3.62
C ARG A 329 -9.42 4.66 -4.16
N HIS A 330 -8.62 5.26 -3.28
CA HIS A 330 -7.43 6.02 -3.63
C HIS A 330 -6.21 5.38 -2.96
N VAL A 331 -5.01 5.71 -3.40
CA VAL A 331 -3.80 5.25 -2.71
C VAL A 331 -3.61 6.06 -1.43
N GLU A 332 -4.05 5.51 -0.29
CA GLU A 332 -3.99 6.17 1.02
C GLU A 332 -2.66 5.89 1.73
N ILE A 333 -1.72 6.80 1.56
CA ILE A 333 -0.38 6.68 2.16
C ILE A 333 -0.44 6.74 3.70
N GLY A 334 -1.46 7.36 4.29
CA GLY A 334 -1.65 7.43 5.75
C GLY A 334 -1.86 6.08 6.43
N LEU A 335 -2.26 5.04 5.67
CA LEU A 335 -2.37 3.67 6.18
C LEU A 335 -1.00 3.05 6.50
N VAL A 336 0.08 3.48 5.82
CA VAL A 336 1.42 2.91 5.99
C VAL A 336 1.97 3.20 7.40
N PRO A 337 2.07 4.46 7.87
CA PRO A 337 2.51 4.73 9.24
C PRO A 337 1.53 4.17 10.28
N LEU A 338 0.21 4.12 10.01
CA LEU A 338 -0.74 3.46 10.89
C LEU A 338 -0.44 1.96 11.00
N GLY A 339 -0.18 1.30 9.87
CA GLY A 339 0.22 -0.11 9.83
C GLY A 339 1.50 -0.35 10.64
N ALA A 340 2.53 0.50 10.46
CA ALA A 340 3.77 0.41 11.23
C ALA A 340 3.56 0.57 12.74
N ILE A 341 2.71 1.51 13.17
CA ILE A 341 2.35 1.70 14.58
C ILE A 341 1.66 0.45 15.13
N GLY A 342 0.65 -0.06 14.43
CA GLY A 342 -0.07 -1.26 14.85
C GLY A 342 0.83 -2.49 14.93
N MET A 343 1.68 -2.74 13.93
CA MET A 343 2.67 -3.81 13.99
C MET A 343 3.60 -3.67 15.20
N THR A 344 4.05 -2.45 15.52
CA THR A 344 4.88 -2.20 16.71
C THR A 344 4.15 -2.53 18.00
N VAL A 345 2.93 -1.99 18.17
CA VAL A 345 2.14 -2.17 19.40
C VAL A 345 1.91 -3.65 19.67
N PHE A 346 1.44 -4.39 18.67
CA PHE A 346 1.09 -5.79 18.86
C PHE A 346 2.31 -6.72 18.89
N ALA A 347 3.44 -6.36 18.24
CA ALA A 347 4.70 -7.10 18.42
C ALA A 347 5.28 -6.92 19.84
N VAL A 348 5.18 -5.71 20.40
CA VAL A 348 5.61 -5.44 21.78
C VAL A 348 4.65 -6.08 22.78
N ASP A 349 3.34 -6.01 22.57
CA ASP A 349 2.35 -6.65 23.45
C ASP A 349 2.47 -8.16 23.43
N LEU A 350 2.79 -8.76 22.29
CA LEU A 350 3.04 -10.19 22.15
C LEU A 350 4.17 -10.69 23.07
N TYR A 351 5.20 -9.86 23.35
CA TYR A 351 6.21 -10.18 24.34
C TYR A 351 5.58 -10.37 25.73
N PHE A 352 4.76 -9.43 26.18
CA PHE A 352 4.08 -9.50 27.47
C PHE A 352 3.05 -10.62 27.51
N ALA A 353 2.27 -10.79 26.45
CA ALA A 353 1.28 -11.85 26.31
C ALA A 353 1.93 -13.24 26.40
N SER A 354 3.02 -13.45 25.65
CA SER A 354 3.75 -14.73 25.63
C SER A 354 4.44 -15.02 26.98
N SER A 355 4.93 -13.99 27.66
CA SER A 355 5.58 -14.13 28.97
C SER A 355 4.58 -14.40 30.10
N ALA A 356 3.29 -14.09 29.90
CA ALA A 356 2.23 -14.30 30.89
C ALA A 356 1.50 -15.64 30.73
N VAL A 357 1.88 -16.47 29.76
CA VAL A 357 1.26 -17.79 29.52
C VAL A 357 1.63 -18.75 30.66
N PRO A 358 0.67 -19.57 31.17
CA PRO A 358 0.96 -20.58 32.14
C PRO A 358 2.01 -21.58 31.65
N GLY A 359 2.97 -21.91 32.50
CA GLY A 359 4.00 -22.91 32.17
C GLY A 359 3.44 -24.32 31.95
N ALA A 360 4.31 -25.24 31.52
CA ALA A 360 3.96 -26.64 31.19
C ALA A 360 3.15 -27.38 32.29
N ALA A 361 3.30 -27.00 33.56
CA ALA A 361 2.53 -27.55 34.68
C ALA A 361 1.01 -27.29 34.59
N GLY A 362 0.57 -26.35 33.77
CA GLY A 362 -0.84 -26.01 33.52
C GLY A 362 -1.51 -26.93 32.49
N VAL A 363 -0.77 -27.78 31.79
CA VAL A 363 -1.31 -28.66 30.73
C VAL A 363 -2.06 -29.84 31.33
N PRO A 364 -3.37 -29.99 31.10
CA PRO A 364 -4.15 -31.12 31.61
C PRO A 364 -3.62 -32.47 31.08
N GLY A 365 -3.29 -33.39 31.97
CA GLY A 365 -2.82 -34.73 31.61
C GLY A 365 -1.34 -34.84 31.24
N GLY A 366 -0.56 -33.74 31.36
CA GLY A 366 0.83 -33.70 30.92
C GLY A 366 0.97 -33.63 29.39
N GLY A 367 2.12 -33.15 28.88
CA GLY A 367 2.37 -33.02 27.45
C GLY A 367 2.05 -31.61 26.89
N ASN A 368 1.56 -31.55 25.65
CA ASN A 368 1.26 -30.28 24.96
C ASN A 368 -0.24 -30.07 24.80
N TYR A 369 -0.69 -28.82 24.85
CA TYR A 369 -2.08 -28.42 24.58
C TYR A 369 -2.51 -28.84 23.17
N SER A 370 -3.64 -29.52 23.05
CA SER A 370 -4.38 -29.58 21.79
C SER A 370 -5.03 -28.23 21.47
N VAL A 371 -5.49 -28.01 20.24
CA VAL A 371 -6.14 -26.74 19.85
C VAL A 371 -7.33 -26.41 20.75
N GLY A 372 -8.17 -27.40 21.07
CA GLY A 372 -9.34 -27.19 21.96
C GLY A 372 -8.93 -26.77 23.37
N GLN A 373 -7.95 -27.46 23.95
CA GLN A 373 -7.39 -27.10 25.27
C GLN A 373 -6.71 -25.72 25.24
N PHE A 374 -5.94 -25.43 24.18
CA PHE A 374 -5.29 -24.14 23.97
C PHE A 374 -6.30 -22.98 23.98
N LEU A 375 -7.40 -23.12 23.25
CA LEU A 375 -8.46 -22.12 23.18
C LEU A 375 -9.28 -22.00 24.47
N SER A 376 -9.24 -22.99 25.37
CA SER A 376 -9.93 -22.93 26.68
C SER A 376 -9.19 -22.09 27.72
N VAL A 377 -7.92 -21.76 27.49
CA VAL A 377 -7.11 -20.95 28.41
C VAL A 377 -7.18 -19.47 28.02
N ALA A 378 -7.73 -18.64 28.91
CA ALA A 378 -7.96 -17.21 28.63
C ALA A 378 -6.68 -16.43 28.26
N ALA A 379 -5.53 -16.77 28.85
CA ALA A 379 -4.25 -16.11 28.56
C ALA A 379 -3.82 -16.28 27.09
N HIS A 380 -4.16 -17.38 26.43
CA HIS A 380 -3.81 -17.63 25.03
C HIS A 380 -4.56 -16.73 24.05
N TRP A 381 -5.75 -16.22 24.41
CA TRP A 381 -6.52 -15.32 23.55
C TRP A 381 -5.82 -14.00 23.32
N ARG A 382 -5.03 -13.50 24.29
CA ARG A 382 -4.22 -12.29 24.09
C ARG A 382 -3.14 -12.53 23.03
N VAL A 383 -2.46 -13.67 23.07
CA VAL A 383 -1.46 -14.06 22.06
C VAL A 383 -2.11 -14.18 20.67
N ILE A 384 -3.29 -14.83 20.59
CA ILE A 384 -4.05 -14.95 19.35
C ILE A 384 -4.44 -13.57 18.80
N ALA A 385 -4.95 -12.68 19.66
CA ALA A 385 -5.35 -11.34 19.29
C ALA A 385 -4.16 -10.51 18.80
N ASP A 386 -3.03 -10.57 19.49
CA ASP A 386 -1.81 -9.84 19.11
C ASP A 386 -1.29 -10.30 17.74
N LEU A 387 -1.25 -11.61 17.49
CA LEU A 387 -0.84 -12.16 16.19
C LEU A 387 -1.82 -11.77 15.07
N ALA A 388 -3.13 -11.84 15.34
CA ALA A 388 -4.15 -11.45 14.37
C ALA A 388 -4.06 -9.97 14.01
N LEU A 389 -3.91 -9.11 15.02
CA LEU A 389 -3.85 -7.66 14.84
C LEU A 389 -2.50 -7.22 14.23
N LEU A 390 -1.38 -7.82 14.66
CA LEU A 390 -0.08 -7.61 14.02
C LEU A 390 -0.16 -7.91 12.52
N ALA A 391 -0.73 -9.04 12.16
CA ALA A 391 -0.90 -9.47 10.77
C ALA A 391 -1.87 -8.56 10.00
N LEU A 392 -2.98 -8.14 10.62
CA LEU A 392 -3.92 -7.18 10.03
C LEU A 392 -3.22 -5.86 9.68
N PHE A 393 -2.42 -5.33 10.60
CA PHE A 393 -1.66 -4.10 10.36
C PHE A 393 -0.54 -4.27 9.33
N ALA A 394 0.02 -5.48 9.18
CA ALA A 394 0.96 -5.79 8.10
C ALA A 394 0.27 -5.73 6.72
N GLY A 395 -0.97 -6.21 6.60
CA GLY A 395 -1.80 -6.06 5.40
C GLY A 395 -2.10 -4.60 5.08
N LEU A 396 -2.51 -3.80 6.09
CA LEU A 396 -2.73 -2.35 5.94
C LEU A 396 -1.47 -1.58 5.54
N TYR A 397 -0.30 -2.07 5.94
CA TYR A 397 0.99 -1.48 5.62
C TYR A 397 1.43 -1.77 4.17
N SER A 398 1.32 -3.02 3.70
CA SER A 398 1.90 -3.47 2.43
C SER A 398 1.10 -3.04 1.20
N VAL A 399 -0.22 -3.17 1.23
CA VAL A 399 -1.09 -2.95 0.06
C VAL A 399 -0.99 -1.53 -0.51
N PRO A 400 -1.02 -0.44 0.29
CA PRO A 400 -0.87 0.92 -0.24
C PRO A 400 0.51 1.16 -0.87
N MET A 401 1.56 0.52 -0.37
CA MET A 401 2.91 0.66 -0.94
C MET A 401 3.01 -0.01 -2.31
N TYR A 402 2.44 -1.20 -2.50
CA TYR A 402 2.37 -1.83 -3.83
C TYR A 402 1.59 -0.96 -4.82
N ALA A 403 0.43 -0.44 -4.41
CA ALA A 403 -0.36 0.47 -5.23
C ALA A 403 0.43 1.75 -5.57
N LEU A 404 1.19 2.29 -4.61
CA LEU A 404 2.02 3.48 -4.80
C LEU A 404 3.16 3.24 -5.79
N ILE A 405 3.86 2.09 -5.71
CA ILE A 405 4.87 1.70 -6.70
C ILE A 405 4.25 1.61 -8.08
N GLN A 406 3.10 0.95 -8.21
CA GLN A 406 2.42 0.74 -9.48
C GLN A 406 1.93 2.04 -10.12
N SER A 407 1.48 3.02 -9.32
CA SER A 407 1.01 4.32 -9.81
C SER A 407 2.14 5.29 -10.13
N ARG A 408 3.27 5.24 -9.38
CA ARG A 408 4.37 6.21 -9.49
C ARG A 408 5.56 5.74 -10.31
N ALA A 409 5.73 4.42 -10.51
CA ALA A 409 6.78 3.90 -11.37
C ALA A 409 6.44 4.13 -12.85
N GLN A 410 7.42 4.58 -13.61
CA GLN A 410 7.28 4.74 -15.06
C GLN A 410 6.87 3.40 -15.71
N ALA A 411 5.89 3.44 -16.60
CA ALA A 411 5.35 2.26 -17.24
C ALA A 411 6.43 1.41 -17.93
N SER A 412 7.40 2.06 -18.60
CA SER A 412 8.50 1.41 -19.34
C SER A 412 9.49 0.61 -18.48
N HIS A 413 9.50 0.82 -17.15
CA HIS A 413 10.48 0.22 -16.23
C HIS A 413 9.81 -0.47 -15.04
N ARG A 414 8.49 -0.52 -15.03
CA ARG A 414 7.72 -0.97 -13.86
C ARG A 414 8.04 -2.40 -13.44
N ALA A 415 8.15 -3.32 -14.39
CA ALA A 415 8.46 -4.71 -14.05
C ALA A 415 9.89 -4.87 -13.53
N ARG A 416 10.86 -4.10 -14.03
CA ARG A 416 12.24 -4.06 -13.50
C ARG A 416 12.31 -3.48 -12.09
N ILE A 417 11.53 -2.45 -11.79
CA ILE A 417 11.41 -1.90 -10.43
C ILE A 417 10.80 -2.94 -9.47
N ILE A 418 9.78 -3.68 -9.89
CA ILE A 418 9.19 -4.76 -9.10
C ILE A 418 10.19 -5.92 -8.93
N ALA A 419 11.02 -6.20 -9.94
CA ALA A 419 12.10 -7.16 -9.81
C ALA A 419 13.14 -6.74 -8.74
N ALA A 420 13.48 -5.45 -8.67
CA ALA A 420 14.30 -4.91 -7.58
C ALA A 420 13.65 -5.10 -6.20
N ASN A 421 12.31 -4.94 -6.10
CA ASN A 421 11.58 -5.24 -4.87
C ASN A 421 11.74 -6.71 -4.44
N ASN A 422 11.61 -7.65 -5.37
CA ASN A 422 11.77 -9.08 -5.06
C ASN A 422 13.18 -9.41 -4.55
N ILE A 423 14.21 -8.80 -5.15
CA ILE A 423 15.60 -8.96 -4.70
C ILE A 423 15.78 -8.40 -3.27
N LEU A 424 15.26 -7.19 -3.02
CA LEU A 424 15.33 -6.58 -1.69
C LEU A 424 14.55 -7.41 -0.67
N ASN A 425 13.36 -7.91 -1.01
CA ASN A 425 12.58 -8.79 -0.13
C ASN A 425 13.38 -10.03 0.26
N ALA A 426 14.01 -10.71 -0.71
CA ALA A 426 14.85 -11.88 -0.45
C ALA A 426 16.05 -11.54 0.46
N LEU A 427 16.74 -10.42 0.22
CA LEU A 427 17.85 -9.97 1.05
C LEU A 427 17.41 -9.66 2.49
N PHE A 428 16.25 -9.01 2.66
CA PHE A 428 15.70 -8.70 3.97
C PHE A 428 15.24 -9.97 4.71
N MET A 429 14.66 -10.95 4.02
CA MET A 429 14.30 -12.24 4.60
C MET A 429 15.55 -13.02 5.06
N ILE A 430 16.64 -13.01 4.28
CA ILE A 430 17.90 -13.61 4.69
C ILE A 430 18.47 -12.87 5.92
N ALA A 431 18.50 -11.55 5.89
CA ALA A 431 18.97 -10.74 7.02
C ALA A 431 18.15 -10.99 8.29
N SER A 432 16.82 -11.18 8.17
CA SER A 432 15.94 -11.51 9.29
C SER A 432 16.28 -12.87 9.92
N SER A 433 16.56 -13.87 9.07
CA SER A 433 16.94 -15.21 9.53
C SER A 433 18.31 -15.21 10.25
N VAL A 434 19.26 -14.43 9.72
CA VAL A 434 20.58 -14.25 10.36
C VAL A 434 20.44 -13.53 11.71
N LEU A 435 19.64 -12.46 11.78
CA LEU A 435 19.38 -11.75 13.03
C LEU A 435 18.72 -12.66 14.07
N ALA A 436 17.66 -13.37 13.68
CA ALA A 436 16.96 -14.28 14.57
C ALA A 436 17.90 -15.39 15.09
N GLY A 437 18.68 -16.01 14.20
CA GLY A 437 19.67 -17.01 14.57
C GLY A 437 20.73 -16.48 15.52
N ALA A 438 21.28 -15.29 15.25
CA ALA A 438 22.28 -14.65 16.11
C ALA A 438 21.74 -14.34 17.52
N LEU A 439 20.54 -13.76 17.61
CA LEU A 439 19.93 -13.45 18.91
C LEU A 439 19.61 -14.70 19.72
N LEU A 440 19.01 -15.72 19.10
CA LEU A 440 18.69 -16.99 19.78
C LEU A 440 19.98 -17.71 20.22
N SER A 441 21.04 -17.69 19.40
CA SER A 441 22.35 -18.27 19.76
C SER A 441 23.04 -17.50 20.88
N ALA A 442 22.76 -16.20 21.02
CA ALA A 442 23.24 -15.36 22.11
C ALA A 442 22.43 -15.54 23.42
N GLY A 443 21.43 -16.45 23.44
CA GLY A 443 20.65 -16.78 24.61
C GLY A 443 19.37 -15.95 24.82
N PHE A 444 18.99 -15.10 23.84
CA PHE A 444 17.70 -14.42 23.89
C PHE A 444 16.53 -15.43 23.70
N THR A 445 15.46 -15.22 24.43
CA THR A 445 14.24 -16.02 24.28
C THR A 445 13.40 -15.59 23.07
N LEU A 446 12.48 -16.44 22.61
CA LEU A 446 11.56 -16.10 21.51
C LEU A 446 10.71 -14.87 21.81
N PRO A 447 10.10 -14.69 22.99
CA PRO A 447 9.42 -13.44 23.31
C PRO A 447 10.33 -12.22 23.23
N GLN A 448 11.59 -12.31 23.69
CA GLN A 448 12.56 -11.22 23.56
C GLN A 448 12.92 -10.92 22.10
N LEU A 449 13.02 -11.92 21.24
CA LEU A 449 13.20 -11.74 19.79
C LEU A 449 12.04 -10.92 19.21
N PHE A 450 10.79 -11.21 19.58
CA PHE A 450 9.63 -10.46 19.12
C PHE A 450 9.64 -9.01 19.64
N LEU A 451 10.00 -8.80 20.89
CA LEU A 451 10.16 -7.47 21.48
C LEU A 451 11.21 -6.64 20.71
N ILE A 452 12.41 -7.21 20.50
CA ILE A 452 13.50 -6.54 19.77
C ILE A 452 13.04 -6.19 18.36
N THR A 453 12.37 -7.11 17.67
CA THR A 453 11.83 -6.90 16.33
C THR A 453 10.77 -5.79 16.33
N GLY A 454 9.88 -5.76 17.31
CA GLY A 454 8.88 -4.70 17.50
C GLY A 454 9.52 -3.33 17.77
N LEU A 455 10.57 -3.27 18.58
CA LEU A 455 11.30 -2.02 18.86
C LEU A 455 12.06 -1.51 17.63
N ILE A 456 12.68 -2.39 16.85
CA ILE A 456 13.29 -1.98 15.57
C ILE A 456 12.20 -1.48 14.62
N ASN A 457 11.02 -2.13 14.58
CA ASN A 457 9.88 -1.65 13.78
C ASN A 457 9.41 -0.26 14.24
N ALA A 458 9.44 0.04 15.54
CA ALA A 458 9.13 1.37 16.05
C ALA A 458 10.05 2.45 15.47
N VAL A 459 11.35 2.16 15.35
CA VAL A 459 12.34 3.08 14.74
C VAL A 459 12.04 3.28 13.26
N VAL A 460 11.76 2.20 12.52
CA VAL A 460 11.40 2.27 11.10
C VAL A 460 10.06 3.00 10.92
N GLY A 461 9.07 2.72 11.76
CA GLY A 461 7.77 3.40 11.76
C GLY A 461 7.90 4.91 12.04
N ALA A 462 8.74 5.29 13.00
CA ALA A 462 9.05 6.70 13.29
C ALA A 462 9.72 7.38 12.08
N TYR A 463 10.66 6.73 11.43
CA TYR A 463 11.29 7.24 10.20
C TYR A 463 10.23 7.45 9.09
N ILE A 464 9.36 6.48 8.85
CA ILE A 464 8.28 6.59 7.86
C ILE A 464 7.33 7.75 8.21
N PHE A 465 6.95 7.88 9.49
CA PHE A 465 6.11 8.98 9.95
C PHE A 465 6.75 10.34 9.68
N LEU A 466 8.05 10.51 9.96
CA LEU A 466 8.77 11.75 9.71
C LEU A 466 8.89 12.10 8.21
N LEU A 467 8.77 11.11 7.33
CA LEU A 467 8.78 11.35 5.87
C LEU A 467 7.43 11.87 5.33
N VAL A 468 6.32 11.43 5.90
CA VAL A 468 4.97 11.68 5.38
C VAL A 468 3.96 12.02 6.49
N PRO A 469 4.29 12.91 7.45
CA PRO A 469 3.44 13.16 8.61
C PRO A 469 2.06 13.70 8.23
N GLU A 470 1.99 14.52 7.17
CA GLU A 470 0.75 15.10 6.68
C GLU A 470 -0.27 14.07 6.19
N TYR A 471 0.17 12.95 5.65
CA TYR A 471 -0.74 11.88 5.22
C TYR A 471 -1.34 11.13 6.40
N LEU A 472 -0.55 10.83 7.44
CA LEU A 472 -1.08 10.24 8.66
C LEU A 472 -2.04 11.19 9.36
N LEU A 473 -1.68 12.48 9.48
CA LEU A 473 -2.54 13.48 10.09
C LEU A 473 -3.87 13.63 9.35
N ARG A 474 -3.85 13.60 8.01
CA ARG A 474 -5.06 13.60 7.18
C ARG A 474 -5.91 12.36 7.46
N PHE A 475 -5.30 11.18 7.51
CA PHE A 475 -6.01 9.94 7.78
C PHE A 475 -6.61 9.93 9.21
N VAL A 476 -5.86 10.40 10.21
CA VAL A 476 -6.36 10.58 11.58
C VAL A 476 -7.51 11.58 11.61
N ALA A 477 -7.39 12.71 10.90
CA ALA A 477 -8.48 13.68 10.76
C ALA A 477 -9.74 13.06 10.18
N TRP A 478 -9.61 12.18 9.18
CA TRP A 478 -10.72 11.43 8.60
C TRP A 478 -11.39 10.50 9.62
N ILE A 479 -10.63 9.73 10.41
CA ILE A 479 -11.16 8.89 11.49
C ILE A 479 -11.89 9.76 12.53
N VAL A 480 -11.22 10.80 13.04
CA VAL A 480 -11.75 11.68 14.08
C VAL A 480 -13.03 12.38 13.62
N SER A 481 -13.07 12.85 12.37
CA SER A 481 -14.27 13.48 11.82
C SER A 481 -15.49 12.54 11.81
N ARG A 482 -15.27 11.25 11.56
CA ARG A 482 -16.32 10.21 11.55
C ARG A 482 -16.74 9.77 12.95
N LEU A 483 -15.82 9.81 13.92
CA LEU A 483 -16.12 9.51 15.32
C LEU A 483 -16.90 10.65 15.99
N LEU A 484 -16.56 11.92 15.67
CA LEU A 484 -17.19 13.09 16.28
C LEU A 484 -18.51 13.48 15.60
N TYR A 485 -18.63 13.28 14.29
CA TYR A 485 -19.73 13.78 13.48
C TYR A 485 -20.26 12.73 12.51
N ARG A 486 -21.55 12.81 12.16
CA ARG A 486 -22.09 12.18 10.97
C ARG A 486 -21.74 13.06 9.76
N PHE A 487 -20.44 13.02 9.39
CA PHE A 487 -19.89 13.89 8.37
C PHE A 487 -20.21 13.37 6.98
N LYS A 488 -20.84 14.20 6.16
CA LYS A 488 -21.14 13.93 4.75
C LYS A 488 -20.48 14.94 3.85
N VAL A 489 -19.87 14.47 2.76
CA VAL A 489 -19.25 15.30 1.73
C VAL A 489 -20.01 15.10 0.43
N ARG A 490 -20.26 16.17 -0.31
CA ARG A 490 -20.86 16.18 -1.64
C ARG A 490 -19.96 16.95 -2.58
N GLY A 491 -19.73 16.38 -3.79
CA GLY A 491 -18.91 17.03 -4.84
C GLY A 491 -17.41 16.92 -4.59
N ASP A 492 -16.93 16.01 -3.73
CA ASP A 492 -15.51 15.81 -3.44
C ASP A 492 -14.68 15.40 -4.68
N ASP A 493 -15.33 14.88 -5.73
CA ASP A 493 -14.69 14.61 -7.03
C ASP A 493 -14.15 15.89 -7.71
N ALA A 494 -14.63 17.07 -7.33
CA ALA A 494 -14.10 18.36 -7.83
C ALA A 494 -12.73 18.72 -7.24
N ILE A 495 -12.30 18.07 -6.12
CA ILE A 495 -10.99 18.30 -5.52
C ILE A 495 -9.95 17.51 -6.34
N PRO A 496 -8.97 18.14 -6.96
CA PRO A 496 -8.03 17.44 -7.83
C PRO A 496 -7.11 16.51 -7.05
N VAL A 497 -6.95 15.29 -7.54
CA VAL A 497 -6.01 14.29 -6.97
C VAL A 497 -4.54 14.63 -7.28
N ALA A 498 -4.28 15.50 -8.27
CA ALA A 498 -2.94 15.97 -8.65
C ALA A 498 -3.02 17.41 -9.16
N GLY A 499 -1.89 18.12 -9.10
CA GLY A 499 -1.79 19.51 -9.54
C GLY A 499 -2.22 20.53 -8.46
N ALA A 500 -1.80 21.78 -8.63
CA ALA A 500 -2.12 22.87 -7.69
C ALA A 500 -3.61 23.21 -7.70
N ALA A 501 -4.18 23.52 -6.53
CA ALA A 501 -5.51 24.13 -6.42
C ALA A 501 -5.64 24.90 -5.10
N VAL A 502 -6.53 25.90 -5.10
CA VAL A 502 -6.88 26.65 -3.89
C VAL A 502 -8.28 26.27 -3.44
N LEU A 503 -8.41 25.73 -2.24
CA LEU A 503 -9.68 25.42 -1.59
C LEU A 503 -10.12 26.63 -0.77
N VAL A 504 -11.34 27.07 -0.97
CA VAL A 504 -11.90 28.26 -0.30
C VAL A 504 -13.18 27.89 0.42
N CYS A 505 -13.22 28.08 1.73
CA CYS A 505 -14.33 27.65 2.58
C CYS A 505 -14.71 28.74 3.60
N ASN A 506 -15.99 28.74 4.04
CA ASN A 506 -16.46 29.53 5.17
C ASN A 506 -15.80 29.05 6.48
N HIS A 507 -15.70 29.94 7.49
CA HIS A 507 -15.00 29.68 8.74
C HIS A 507 -15.92 29.80 9.96
N VAL A 508 -16.42 28.68 10.43
CA VAL A 508 -17.45 28.62 11.49
C VAL A 508 -16.97 28.01 12.82
N SER A 509 -15.84 27.25 12.79
CA SER A 509 -15.35 26.59 14.01
C SER A 509 -13.84 26.29 13.94
N PHE A 510 -13.25 25.93 15.07
CA PHE A 510 -11.83 25.53 15.15
C PHE A 510 -11.52 24.18 14.51
N VAL A 511 -12.53 23.37 14.19
CA VAL A 511 -12.35 22.06 13.52
C VAL A 511 -12.57 22.10 12.00
N ASP A 512 -12.82 23.27 11.42
CA ASP A 512 -13.06 23.41 9.98
C ASP A 512 -11.90 22.85 9.15
N ALA A 513 -10.66 23.20 9.53
CA ALA A 513 -9.47 22.68 8.85
C ALA A 513 -9.36 21.14 8.93
N LEU A 514 -9.74 20.55 10.07
CA LEU A 514 -9.75 19.10 10.25
C LEU A 514 -10.79 18.45 9.34
N LEU A 515 -11.99 19.05 9.19
CA LEU A 515 -13.05 18.52 8.32
C LEU A 515 -12.70 18.66 6.84
N LEU A 516 -12.08 19.77 6.42
CA LEU A 516 -11.57 19.93 5.06
C LEU A 516 -10.46 18.93 4.75
N MET A 517 -9.51 18.75 5.69
CA MET A 517 -8.45 17.75 5.57
C MET A 517 -9.03 16.33 5.43
N ALA A 518 -10.07 16.01 6.20
CA ALA A 518 -10.75 14.72 6.17
C ALA A 518 -11.53 14.46 4.86
N ALA A 519 -12.02 15.51 4.21
CA ALA A 519 -12.75 15.44 2.94
C ALA A 519 -11.82 15.32 1.73
N SER A 520 -10.60 15.88 1.83
CA SER A 520 -9.66 15.93 0.73
C SER A 520 -9.04 14.55 0.41
N PRO A 521 -8.82 14.21 -0.89
CA PRO A 521 -8.14 12.97 -1.29
C PRO A 521 -6.64 12.97 -0.98
N ARG A 522 -6.04 14.13 -0.69
CA ARG A 522 -4.61 14.31 -0.41
C ARG A 522 -4.37 15.42 0.62
N PRO A 523 -3.16 15.53 1.21
CA PRO A 523 -2.84 16.56 2.17
C PRO A 523 -3.15 17.97 1.69
N VAL A 524 -3.60 18.83 2.61
CA VAL A 524 -3.96 20.23 2.35
C VAL A 524 -3.09 21.11 3.22
N ARG A 525 -2.52 22.15 2.65
CA ARG A 525 -1.76 23.19 3.36
C ARG A 525 -2.71 24.30 3.78
N PHE A 526 -2.87 24.52 5.07
CA PHE A 526 -3.75 25.54 5.60
C PHE A 526 -2.98 26.83 5.91
N VAL A 527 -3.56 27.97 5.57
CA VAL A 527 -3.07 29.27 6.06
C VAL A 527 -3.76 29.56 7.40
N MET A 528 -2.98 29.69 8.49
CA MET A 528 -3.49 29.77 9.86
C MET A 528 -2.82 30.89 10.65
N ASP A 529 -3.51 31.42 11.67
CA ASP A 529 -2.97 32.44 12.57
C ASP A 529 -1.65 31.98 13.21
N HIS A 530 -0.61 32.81 13.15
CA HIS A 530 0.73 32.50 13.66
C HIS A 530 0.76 32.18 15.17
N ARG A 531 -0.18 32.72 15.93
CA ARG A 531 -0.28 32.50 17.40
C ARG A 531 -0.59 31.04 17.73
N ILE A 532 -1.28 30.31 16.84
CA ILE A 532 -1.59 28.88 17.02
C ILE A 532 -0.30 28.04 17.04
N PHE A 533 0.72 28.47 16.29
CA PHE A 533 2.00 27.76 16.23
C PHE A 533 2.85 27.92 17.52
N ALA A 534 2.50 28.86 18.39
CA ALA A 534 3.12 29.01 19.71
C ALA A 534 2.51 28.06 20.77
N MET A 535 1.36 27.45 20.48
CA MET A 535 0.73 26.49 21.40
C MET A 535 1.52 25.18 21.46
N PRO A 536 1.79 24.59 22.65
CA PRO A 536 2.70 23.46 22.79
C PRO A 536 2.26 22.30 21.92
N VAL A 537 1.30 21.58 22.03
CA VAL A 537 0.95 20.38 21.22
C VAL A 537 0.46 20.75 19.82
N LEU A 538 -0.49 21.70 19.74
CA LEU A 538 -1.13 22.09 18.48
C LEU A 538 -0.13 22.73 17.50
N GLY A 539 0.79 23.57 18.01
CA GLY A 539 1.81 24.18 17.15
C GLY A 539 2.73 23.14 16.50
N THR A 540 3.09 22.08 17.23
CA THR A 540 3.87 20.98 16.65
C THR A 540 3.05 20.22 15.62
N LEU A 541 1.78 19.92 15.88
CA LEU A 541 0.89 19.25 14.97
C LEU A 541 0.72 20.02 13.65
N PHE A 542 0.50 21.35 13.71
CA PHE A 542 0.34 22.17 12.52
C PHE A 542 1.65 22.34 11.75
N ARG A 543 2.80 22.37 12.43
CA ARG A 543 4.11 22.30 11.74
C ARG A 543 4.29 20.97 11.00
N LEU A 544 3.94 19.85 11.60
CA LEU A 544 3.95 18.54 10.94
C LEU A 544 2.96 18.46 9.76
N ALA A 545 1.80 19.12 9.88
CA ALA A 545 0.85 19.27 8.77
C ALA A 545 1.33 20.28 7.71
N LYS A 546 2.50 20.89 7.90
CA LYS A 546 3.08 21.91 7.01
C LYS A 546 2.13 23.09 6.77
N ALA A 547 1.36 23.48 7.78
CA ALA A 547 0.50 24.65 7.73
C ALA A 547 1.34 25.94 7.67
N ILE A 548 0.81 26.99 7.04
CA ILE A 548 1.47 28.26 6.77
C ILE A 548 1.04 29.28 7.84
N PRO A 549 1.96 29.80 8.69
CA PRO A 549 1.62 30.85 9.62
C PRO A 549 1.38 32.18 8.89
N ILE A 550 0.31 32.88 9.24
CA ILE A 550 0.02 34.23 8.78
C ILE A 550 -0.29 35.17 9.95
N ALA A 551 0.15 36.39 9.85
CA ALA A 551 -0.18 37.47 10.78
C ALA A 551 -0.79 38.66 10.02
N PRO A 552 -1.59 39.52 10.69
CA PRO A 552 -1.96 40.83 10.11
C PRO A 552 -0.72 41.64 9.77
N GLN A 553 -0.73 42.31 8.61
CA GLN A 553 0.42 43.09 8.15
C GLN A 553 0.87 44.18 9.14
N LYS A 554 -0.08 44.73 9.92
CA LYS A 554 0.20 45.75 10.98
C LYS A 554 0.87 45.11 12.20
N GLU A 555 0.69 43.83 12.48
CA GLU A 555 1.23 43.11 13.62
C GLU A 555 2.63 42.56 13.34
N SER A 556 2.79 41.88 12.20
CA SER A 556 4.08 41.34 11.76
C SER A 556 4.17 41.36 10.24
N PRO A 557 4.76 42.42 9.64
CA PRO A 557 4.96 42.52 8.20
C PRO A 557 5.79 41.37 7.62
N GLU A 558 6.75 40.86 8.37
CA GLU A 558 7.64 39.75 7.98
C GLU A 558 6.86 38.44 7.84
N VAL A 559 6.08 38.07 8.85
CA VAL A 559 5.25 36.84 8.83
C VAL A 559 4.18 36.98 7.74
N TYR A 560 3.61 38.18 7.57
CA TYR A 560 2.67 38.44 6.47
C TYR A 560 3.29 38.19 5.11
N ALA A 561 4.45 38.75 4.83
CA ALA A 561 5.15 38.57 3.55
C ALA A 561 5.57 37.11 3.33
N ALA A 562 6.15 36.47 4.35
CA ALA A 562 6.56 35.06 4.32
C ALA A 562 5.41 34.11 4.01
N ALA A 563 4.19 34.40 4.49
CA ALA A 563 3.01 33.58 4.23
C ALA A 563 2.67 33.51 2.73
N PHE A 564 2.79 34.61 1.98
CA PHE A 564 2.52 34.63 0.55
C PHE A 564 3.62 33.90 -0.26
N VAL A 565 4.88 34.05 0.15
CA VAL A 565 6.00 33.28 -0.45
C VAL A 565 5.77 31.79 -0.26
N ALA A 566 5.41 31.37 0.97
CA ALA A 566 5.12 29.97 1.26
C ALA A 566 3.89 29.46 0.48
N ALA A 567 2.83 30.27 0.36
CA ALA A 567 1.66 29.91 -0.45
C ALA A 567 2.01 29.73 -1.94
N SER A 568 2.82 30.62 -2.54
CA SER A 568 3.32 30.46 -3.91
C SER A 568 4.17 29.21 -4.06
N GLN A 569 4.99 28.86 -3.06
CA GLN A 569 5.80 27.64 -3.08
C GLN A 569 4.91 26.39 -3.09
N VAL A 570 3.87 26.33 -2.26
CA VAL A 570 2.90 25.23 -2.21
C VAL A 570 2.25 25.01 -3.57
N LEU A 571 1.84 26.10 -4.24
CA LEU A 571 1.22 26.01 -5.57
C LEU A 571 2.22 25.58 -6.66
N ARG A 572 3.48 26.02 -6.58
CA ARG A 572 4.56 25.53 -7.48
C ARG A 572 4.84 24.03 -7.30
N GLU A 573 4.75 23.53 -6.07
CA GLU A 573 4.91 22.10 -5.76
C GLU A 573 3.72 21.26 -6.23
N GLY A 574 2.63 21.88 -6.70
CA GLY A 574 1.42 21.21 -7.13
C GLY A 574 0.54 20.74 -5.98
N ASP A 575 0.72 21.29 -4.77
CA ASP A 575 -0.05 20.93 -3.59
C ASP A 575 -1.38 21.72 -3.49
N LEU A 576 -2.28 21.23 -2.60
CA LEU A 576 -3.51 21.93 -2.26
C LEU A 576 -3.27 22.98 -1.18
N LEU A 577 -3.72 24.21 -1.45
CA LEU A 577 -3.73 25.29 -0.49
C LEU A 577 -5.16 25.57 -0.04
N ALA A 578 -5.43 25.59 1.26
CA ALA A 578 -6.74 25.97 1.79
C ALA A 578 -6.67 27.31 2.52
N ILE A 579 -7.66 28.14 2.25
CA ILE A 579 -7.80 29.45 2.87
C ILE A 579 -9.24 29.67 3.32
N PHE A 580 -9.38 30.30 4.49
CA PHE A 580 -10.63 30.83 5.00
C PHE A 580 -10.63 32.36 4.76
N PRO A 581 -11.26 32.85 3.69
CA PRO A 581 -11.08 34.23 3.23
C PRO A 581 -11.69 35.27 4.17
N GLU A 582 -12.55 34.86 5.09
CA GLU A 582 -13.10 35.71 6.15
C GLU A 582 -12.02 36.20 7.12
N GLY A 583 -10.90 35.45 7.22
CA GLY A 583 -9.76 35.78 8.07
C GLY A 583 -10.02 35.64 9.56
N GLY A 584 -11.03 34.88 9.93
CA GLY A 584 -11.38 34.53 11.34
C GLY A 584 -12.71 33.78 11.43
N ILE A 585 -12.90 33.09 12.55
CA ILE A 585 -14.13 32.34 12.81
C ILE A 585 -15.28 33.32 13.06
N THR A 586 -16.42 33.09 12.38
CA THR A 586 -17.63 33.90 12.56
C THR A 586 -18.05 34.02 14.03
N ARG A 587 -18.66 35.15 14.40
CA ARG A 587 -19.16 35.42 15.75
C ARG A 587 -20.67 35.23 15.88
N ASP A 588 -21.40 35.27 14.78
CA ASP A 588 -22.85 35.21 14.73
C ASP A 588 -23.39 34.06 13.86
N GLY A 589 -22.48 33.29 13.24
CA GLY A 589 -22.84 32.18 12.35
C GLY A 589 -23.12 32.57 10.90
N THR A 590 -23.01 33.86 10.58
CA THR A 590 -23.21 34.34 9.20
C THR A 590 -21.91 34.31 8.42
N LEU A 591 -22.01 34.24 7.07
CA LEU A 591 -20.87 34.29 6.17
C LEU A 591 -20.29 35.70 6.11
N GLY A 592 -19.07 35.87 6.59
CA GLY A 592 -18.35 37.14 6.63
C GLY A 592 -17.93 37.65 5.25
N GLU A 593 -17.36 38.84 5.21
CA GLU A 593 -16.75 39.38 4.00
C GLU A 593 -15.43 38.70 3.66
N PHE A 594 -15.19 38.47 2.36
CA PHE A 594 -13.96 37.86 1.87
C PHE A 594 -12.86 38.90 1.69
N ARG A 595 -11.72 38.72 2.36
CA ARG A 595 -10.57 39.62 2.34
C ARG A 595 -9.73 39.41 1.10
N GLY A 596 -8.93 40.41 0.73
CA GLY A 596 -8.09 40.44 -0.48
C GLY A 596 -6.89 39.49 -0.49
N GLY A 597 -6.65 38.70 0.60
CA GLY A 597 -5.51 37.78 0.66
C GLY A 597 -5.51 36.71 -0.43
N LEU A 598 -6.70 36.18 -0.75
CA LEU A 598 -6.85 35.22 -1.85
C LEU A 598 -6.46 35.81 -3.20
N ALA A 599 -6.94 37.05 -3.51
CA ALA A 599 -6.63 37.72 -4.75
C ALA A 599 -5.11 37.89 -4.93
N LYS A 600 -4.39 38.23 -3.85
CA LYS A 600 -2.92 38.35 -3.87
C LYS A 600 -2.22 37.02 -4.15
N ILE A 601 -2.72 35.90 -3.56
CA ILE A 601 -2.18 34.57 -3.84
C ILE A 601 -2.36 34.21 -5.32
N LEU A 602 -3.56 34.43 -5.88
CA LEU A 602 -3.86 34.15 -7.29
C LEU A 602 -3.07 35.05 -8.26
N GLN A 603 -2.89 36.32 -7.92
CA GLN A 603 -2.04 37.23 -8.71
C GLN A 603 -0.58 36.78 -8.73
N ASN A 604 -0.03 36.36 -7.57
CA ASN A 604 1.34 35.85 -7.54
C ASN A 604 1.47 34.57 -8.38
N ALA A 605 0.52 33.63 -8.28
CA ALA A 605 0.52 32.43 -9.09
C ALA A 605 0.43 32.71 -10.60
N ALA A 606 -0.44 33.64 -11.00
CA ALA A 606 -0.57 34.07 -12.39
C ALA A 606 0.71 34.76 -12.92
N ALA A 607 1.39 35.57 -12.10
CA ALA A 607 2.67 36.20 -12.44
C ALA A 607 3.78 35.14 -12.68
N GLU A 608 3.68 33.98 -12.06
CA GLU A 608 4.58 32.85 -12.27
C GLU A 608 4.10 31.89 -13.40
N GLY A 609 3.03 32.23 -14.12
CA GLY A 609 2.47 31.42 -15.21
C GLY A 609 1.69 30.18 -14.76
N LEU A 610 1.37 30.06 -13.46
CA LEU A 610 0.63 28.94 -12.91
C LEU A 610 -0.88 29.14 -13.12
N GLN A 611 -1.53 28.17 -13.74
CA GLN A 611 -2.99 28.11 -13.81
C GLN A 611 -3.51 27.31 -12.61
N VAL A 612 -4.05 27.98 -11.61
CA VAL A 612 -4.48 27.39 -10.36
C VAL A 612 -6.01 27.48 -10.25
N PRO A 613 -6.74 26.35 -10.33
CA PRO A 613 -8.18 26.35 -10.12
C PRO A 613 -8.53 26.68 -8.67
N VAL A 614 -9.64 27.41 -8.49
CA VAL A 614 -10.20 27.75 -7.18
C VAL A 614 -11.46 26.92 -6.96
N ILE A 615 -11.55 26.24 -5.82
CA ILE A 615 -12.64 25.34 -5.49
C ILE A 615 -13.40 25.93 -4.31
N PRO A 616 -14.62 26.47 -4.54
CA PRO A 616 -15.46 26.94 -3.46
C PRO A 616 -16.04 25.77 -2.66
N MET A 617 -16.06 25.90 -1.35
CA MET A 617 -16.56 24.89 -0.42
C MET A 617 -17.41 25.54 0.66
N ALA A 618 -18.38 24.79 1.19
CA ALA A 618 -19.23 25.27 2.26
C ALA A 618 -19.45 24.22 3.35
N LEU A 619 -19.07 24.52 4.57
CA LEU A 619 -19.33 23.73 5.77
C LEU A 619 -20.69 24.11 6.35
N GLN A 620 -21.56 23.12 6.51
CA GLN A 620 -22.94 23.28 6.99
C GLN A 620 -23.14 22.61 8.33
N ASN A 621 -24.06 23.17 9.12
CA ASN A 621 -24.49 22.64 10.43
C ASN A 621 -23.37 22.54 11.49
N LEU A 622 -22.29 23.27 11.34
CA LEU A 622 -21.18 23.25 12.30
C LEU A 622 -21.27 24.39 13.33
N TRP A 623 -22.00 25.47 13.00
CA TRP A 623 -22.31 26.53 13.94
C TRP A 623 -23.16 25.99 15.09
N GLY A 624 -22.81 26.34 16.33
CA GLY A 624 -23.42 25.78 17.55
C GLY A 624 -22.79 24.46 18.01
N SER A 625 -21.76 23.94 17.32
CA SER A 625 -20.96 22.83 17.84
C SER A 625 -20.06 23.26 18.99
N PHE A 626 -19.51 22.31 19.72
CA PHE A 626 -18.56 22.54 20.81
C PHE A 626 -17.38 23.46 20.44
N PHE A 627 -16.90 23.36 19.19
CA PHE A 627 -15.77 24.11 18.66
C PHE A 627 -16.13 25.46 18.03
N SER A 628 -17.41 25.86 18.04
CA SER A 628 -17.87 27.16 17.54
C SER A 628 -17.91 28.23 18.63
N ARG A 629 -18.12 29.51 18.25
CA ARG A 629 -18.17 30.63 19.15
C ARG A 629 -19.58 31.08 19.56
N VAL A 630 -20.58 30.26 19.41
CA VAL A 630 -21.98 30.61 19.61
C VAL A 630 -22.30 31.13 21.02
N ASP A 631 -21.55 30.73 22.06
CA ASP A 631 -21.71 31.16 23.45
C ASP A 631 -20.50 31.98 23.96
N GLY A 632 -19.78 32.65 23.05
CA GLY A 632 -18.59 33.41 23.38
C GLY A 632 -17.31 32.62 23.15
N ALA A 633 -16.66 32.12 24.21
CA ALA A 633 -15.44 31.32 24.07
C ALA A 633 -15.76 29.92 23.52
N ALA A 634 -15.05 29.49 22.49
CA ALA A 634 -15.16 28.12 21.99
C ALA A 634 -14.69 27.11 23.05
N MET A 635 -15.20 25.89 23.02
CA MET A 635 -14.89 24.81 23.96
C MET A 635 -15.34 25.06 25.40
N SER A 636 -16.25 26.00 25.62
CA SER A 636 -16.76 26.32 26.96
C SER A 636 -17.84 25.35 27.45
N ARG A 637 -18.58 24.70 26.54
CA ARG A 637 -19.69 23.78 26.89
C ARG A 637 -19.61 22.48 26.07
N PRO A 638 -19.01 21.38 26.63
CA PRO A 638 -18.91 20.09 25.95
C PRO A 638 -20.31 19.49 25.70
N PHE A 639 -20.42 18.74 24.60
CA PHE A 639 -21.60 17.96 24.22
C PHE A 639 -22.89 18.73 23.99
N ARG A 640 -22.86 20.02 23.75
CA ARG A 640 -24.04 20.88 23.57
C ARG A 640 -25.04 20.37 22.51
N ARG A 641 -24.58 19.85 21.38
CA ARG A 641 -25.41 19.25 20.30
C ARG A 641 -25.45 17.73 20.34
N GLY A 642 -24.94 17.11 21.40
CA GLY A 642 -24.76 15.66 21.47
C GLY A 642 -23.57 15.17 20.63
N MET A 643 -23.21 13.91 20.83
CA MET A 643 -22.27 13.21 19.96
C MET A 643 -22.97 12.86 18.63
N TRP A 644 -22.20 12.85 17.51
CA TRP A 644 -22.66 12.50 16.18
C TRP A 644 -23.70 13.46 15.55
N SER A 645 -23.53 14.76 15.78
CA SER A 645 -24.29 15.76 15.04
C SER A 645 -24.03 15.65 13.53
N ARG A 646 -25.06 15.93 12.71
CA ARG A 646 -24.96 15.91 11.24
C ARG A 646 -24.22 17.14 10.75
N VAL A 647 -23.06 16.95 10.11
CA VAL A 647 -22.25 18.02 9.49
C VAL A 647 -22.09 17.70 8.02
N GLY A 648 -22.22 18.71 7.16
CA GLY A 648 -22.05 18.58 5.72
C GLY A 648 -20.93 19.45 5.19
N LEU A 649 -20.30 19.00 4.12
CA LEU A 649 -19.40 19.78 3.29
C LEU A 649 -19.89 19.68 1.85
N ASN A 650 -20.30 20.79 1.27
CA ASN A 650 -20.59 20.92 -0.16
C ASN A 650 -19.35 21.48 -0.86
N VAL A 651 -18.89 20.78 -1.89
CA VAL A 651 -17.77 21.18 -2.76
C VAL A 651 -18.36 21.60 -4.10
N GLY A 652 -18.08 22.83 -4.50
CA GLY A 652 -18.57 23.40 -5.76
C GLY A 652 -17.65 23.06 -6.94
N VAL A 653 -18.12 23.42 -8.13
CA VAL A 653 -17.36 23.27 -9.38
C VAL A 653 -16.15 24.20 -9.33
N SER A 654 -15.02 23.72 -9.85
CA SER A 654 -13.78 24.49 -9.92
C SER A 654 -13.96 25.74 -10.82
N MET A 655 -13.40 26.86 -10.39
CA MET A 655 -13.42 28.15 -11.09
C MET A 655 -12.02 28.48 -11.59
N SER A 656 -11.93 29.13 -12.76
CA SER A 656 -10.65 29.68 -13.23
C SER A 656 -10.21 30.85 -12.34
N ALA A 657 -8.92 30.93 -11.99
CA ALA A 657 -8.38 32.03 -11.20
C ALA A 657 -8.71 33.42 -11.79
N ALA A 658 -8.80 33.51 -13.12
CA ALA A 658 -9.14 34.77 -13.85
C ALA A 658 -10.59 35.24 -13.61
N GLU A 659 -11.50 34.33 -13.28
CA GLU A 659 -12.93 34.61 -13.05
C GLU A 659 -13.25 34.89 -11.57
N VAL A 660 -12.27 34.69 -10.68
CA VAL A 660 -12.49 34.78 -9.24
C VAL A 660 -12.40 36.24 -8.78
N THR A 661 -13.52 36.75 -8.30
CA THR A 661 -13.58 37.97 -7.48
C THR A 661 -13.96 37.65 -6.07
N PRO A 662 -13.53 38.39 -5.03
CA PRO A 662 -13.90 38.11 -3.65
C PRO A 662 -15.42 38.05 -3.44
N GLN A 663 -16.17 38.92 -4.13
CA GLN A 663 -17.61 39.02 -4.01
C GLN A 663 -18.35 37.89 -4.74
N GLY A 664 -17.91 37.55 -5.97
CA GLY A 664 -18.46 36.43 -6.73
C GLY A 664 -18.22 35.08 -6.03
N LEU A 665 -17.02 34.90 -5.46
CA LEU A 665 -16.69 33.70 -4.70
C LEU A 665 -17.49 33.59 -3.40
N ARG A 666 -17.71 34.73 -2.68
CA ARG A 666 -18.56 34.77 -1.50
C ARG A 666 -20.00 34.36 -1.84
N THR A 667 -20.56 34.88 -2.96
CA THR A 667 -21.89 34.47 -3.45
C THR A 667 -21.92 32.97 -3.71
N ARG A 668 -20.90 32.43 -4.39
CA ARG A 668 -20.84 30.99 -4.69
C ARG A 668 -20.78 30.11 -3.44
N VAL A 669 -20.02 30.53 -2.42
CA VAL A 669 -20.00 29.83 -1.10
C VAL A 669 -21.33 29.98 -0.39
N ALA A 670 -22.03 31.12 -0.51
CA ALA A 670 -23.39 31.29 0.05
C ALA A 670 -24.42 30.37 -0.63
N ASP A 671 -24.34 30.21 -1.94
CA ASP A 671 -25.19 29.28 -2.70
C ASP A 671 -25.00 27.84 -2.21
N LEU A 672 -23.73 27.41 -2.05
CA LEU A 672 -23.38 26.08 -1.51
C LEU A 672 -23.83 25.90 -0.06
N LEU A 673 -23.90 26.96 0.75
CA LEU A 673 -24.46 26.92 2.11
C LEU A 673 -25.99 26.73 2.10
N ALA A 674 -26.67 27.25 1.08
CA ALA A 674 -28.13 27.10 0.92
C ALA A 674 -28.54 25.72 0.36
N GLU A 675 -27.64 25.01 -0.30
CA GLU A 675 -27.91 23.68 -0.82
C GLU A 675 -28.14 22.69 0.34
N THR A 676 -29.31 22.03 0.39
CA THR A 676 -29.61 21.02 1.41
C THR A 676 -28.75 19.77 1.25
N ILE A 677 -28.17 19.28 2.35
CA ILE A 677 -27.54 17.94 2.37
C ILE A 677 -28.68 16.90 2.23
N PRO A 678 -28.62 15.99 1.22
CA PRO A 678 -29.67 14.98 1.05
C PRO A 678 -29.86 14.18 2.34
N SER A 679 -31.08 14.14 2.87
CA SER A 679 -31.44 13.18 3.91
C SER A 679 -31.20 11.77 3.35
N VAL A 680 -30.61 10.86 4.16
CA VAL A 680 -30.67 9.42 3.83
C VAL A 680 -32.14 9.05 3.76
N PRO A 681 -32.66 8.41 2.69
CA PRO A 681 -33.95 7.76 2.78
C PRO A 681 -33.87 6.80 3.98
N PRO A 682 -34.98 6.67 4.77
CA PRO A 682 -35.06 5.64 5.79
C PRO A 682 -34.69 4.31 5.10
N ALA A 683 -33.92 3.46 5.77
CA ALA A 683 -33.67 2.11 5.29
C ALA A 683 -35.07 1.51 5.01
N GLY A 684 -35.33 1.28 3.71
CA GLY A 684 -36.61 0.75 3.31
C GLY A 684 -36.78 -0.60 3.96
N ASP A 685 -37.89 -0.78 4.62
CA ASP A 685 -38.45 -2.07 4.95
C ASP A 685 -38.51 -2.88 3.64
N SER A 686 -37.51 -3.72 3.43
CA SER A 686 -37.57 -4.79 2.44
C SER A 686 -38.17 -5.97 3.15
N ALA A 687 -39.48 -6.14 2.93
CA ALA A 687 -40.22 -7.36 3.20
C ALA A 687 -39.64 -8.54 2.38
#